data_7a454314676a2f0329afed0e7e8134e3
#
_entry.id   7a454314676a2f0329afed0e7e8134e3
#
_cell.length_a   1.000
_cell.length_b   1.000
_cell.length_c   1.000
_cell.angle_alpha   90.00
_cell.angle_beta   90.00
_cell.angle_gamma   90.00
#
_symmetry.space_group_name_H-M   'P 1'
#
loop_
_entity.id
_entity.type
_entity.pdbx_description
1 polymer ?
#
loop_
_entity_poly.entity_id
_entity_poly.type
_entity_poly.pdbx_seq_one_letter_code
_entity_poly.pdbx_strand_id
1 'polypeptide(L)'
;CVALCSAMVFTGIGPVLTPYLENAVVYADENENSGVKKVFTADQLKVAWGDADYELADGQWKLSFAKQYNQVKWTLPESIEMSQVNAVTFQVADQKVPISLKVYNGGDDATAANTQYGLSGQTEYTINPSGDGAIDAVGIMITEDKPENATVSLVSVTFELKAGAGDAKLGNNIIKNGDFATSDAVESWNSAAGESVVSVAAEEEEIADSGLKTYGVLTRNQETATPGDCFSQDITDAVEKGETYKFSFWAKLSDDYKDAPEEQRNVEFAPFYVSGGEATYLGSYSAGILSGDCTKTLKAGEWTKYEGTFKIPKAADQVVIRIIEQGTNYGQGDCVKGIYYVTGVSMNKIEREKPSIEKDIPDWKESVKAALGNDVVAGTAVTGDEINDDTLMELVEKHFNAVTPGNELKPDALFNYQLEDKVNTKTIQFKGQDLEVPVVNEAGDSLDFSRADKLINKICEWNNENPDNKIRIRGHVLVWHSQTQEWFFHENYDKTKPYVDKETMNRRLEWFISSVFDHYFGEAANGKYDGLFYGWDVVNEAVIGNSYRTDTVSAAESLDEIRHGNNSSWWHVYKSNEFIINAFRYANQYAPKNVELYYNDFGETDNTKCEGIVKLINDVKAADGTRLDAFGMQAHYSVDSFSATQFKTVAEKYAKAAGKVQLTELDFKSSASYTSRMATKESEY
;
A
#
# COMPACT_ATOMS: atom_id res chain seq x y z
N CYS A 1 5.86 11.85 0.45
CA CYS A 1 5.89 12.34 1.84
C CYS A 1 5.75 11.16 2.76
N VAL A 2 6.85 10.71 3.35
CA VAL A 2 6.78 9.82 4.51
C VAL A 2 6.09 10.63 5.61
N ALA A 3 4.92 10.21 6.05
CA ALA A 3 4.28 10.82 7.20
C ALA A 3 5.15 10.50 8.43
N LEU A 4 5.92 11.48 8.89
CA LEU A 4 6.66 11.39 10.14
C LEU A 4 5.64 11.49 11.27
N CYS A 5 5.12 10.36 11.74
CA CYS A 5 4.32 10.32 12.97
C CYS A 5 5.25 10.36 14.16
N SER A 6 5.39 11.52 14.78
CA SER A 6 6.19 11.68 16.00
C SER A 6 5.30 11.58 17.21
N ALA A 7 5.53 10.61 18.09
CA ALA A 7 4.86 10.53 19.38
C ALA A 7 5.72 11.18 20.45
N MET A 8 5.25 12.27 21.05
CA MET A 8 5.89 12.91 22.20
C MET A 8 5.09 12.67 23.46
N VAL A 9 5.72 12.18 24.50
CA VAL A 9 5.12 12.05 25.85
C VAL A 9 5.55 13.22 26.71
N PHE A 10 4.58 14.00 27.17
CA PHE A 10 4.82 15.10 28.12
C PHE A 10 4.47 14.68 29.54
N THR A 11 5.43 14.69 30.42
CA THR A 11 5.21 14.54 31.87
C THR A 11 5.36 15.88 32.55
N GLY A 12 4.26 16.47 33.02
CA GLY A 12 4.27 17.70 33.81
C GLY A 12 4.62 18.96 33.02
N ILE A 13 3.61 19.68 32.56
CA ILE A 13 3.79 20.94 31.84
C ILE A 13 4.07 22.07 32.86
N GLY A 14 5.37 22.35 33.03
CA GLY A 14 5.84 23.63 33.58
C GLY A 14 6.15 24.62 32.44
N PRO A 15 6.52 25.88 32.74
CA PRO A 15 6.65 26.95 31.73
C PRO A 15 7.82 26.81 30.72
N VAL A 16 8.16 25.59 30.32
CA VAL A 16 9.36 25.28 29.55
C VAL A 16 9.14 25.37 28.02
N LEU A 17 7.91 25.45 27.55
CA LEU A 17 7.62 25.42 26.07
C LEU A 17 7.83 26.76 25.36
N THR A 18 7.84 27.88 26.07
CA THR A 18 7.87 29.22 25.48
C THR A 18 9.20 29.61 24.77
N PRO A 19 10.40 29.19 25.21
CA PRO A 19 11.64 29.58 24.53
C PRO A 19 11.99 28.75 23.27
N TYR A 20 11.40 27.56 23.08
CA TYR A 20 11.81 26.64 22.02
C TYR A 20 10.99 26.77 20.75
N LEU A 21 9.80 27.37 20.82
CA LEU A 21 8.99 27.64 19.63
C LEU A 21 9.49 28.87 18.84
N GLU A 22 10.32 29.71 19.45
CA GLU A 22 10.86 30.92 18.82
C GLU A 22 12.18 30.71 18.05
N ASN A 23 12.82 29.51 18.14
CA ASN A 23 14.14 29.27 17.56
C ASN A 23 14.23 28.00 16.66
N ALA A 24 13.12 27.47 16.17
CA ALA A 24 13.17 26.44 15.14
C ALA A 24 13.56 27.09 13.80
N VAL A 25 14.84 27.20 13.55
CA VAL A 25 15.36 27.62 12.23
C VAL A 25 15.25 26.39 11.32
N VAL A 26 14.26 26.37 10.46
CA VAL A 26 14.20 25.45 9.34
C VAL A 26 15.12 26.00 8.27
N TYR A 27 16.21 25.29 7.99
CA TYR A 27 16.99 25.54 6.79
C TYR A 27 16.18 25.07 5.58
N ALA A 28 15.53 25.98 4.90
CA ALA A 28 15.06 25.73 3.55
C ALA A 28 16.30 25.80 2.64
N ASP A 29 16.72 24.66 2.14
CA ASP A 29 17.73 24.61 1.08
C ASP A 29 17.07 25.09 -0.21
N GLU A 30 17.47 26.28 -0.71
CA GLU A 30 17.12 26.78 -2.02
C GLU A 30 17.94 26.03 -3.09
N ASN A 31 17.75 24.74 -3.24
CA ASN A 31 18.26 24.00 -4.38
C ASN A 31 17.12 23.35 -5.13
N GLU A 32 16.97 23.78 -6.36
CA GLU A 32 16.09 23.27 -7.39
C GLU A 32 16.09 21.72 -7.43
N ASN A 33 15.17 21.10 -6.71
CA ASN A 33 14.79 19.72 -6.95
C ASN A 33 13.48 19.73 -7.76
N SER A 34 13.55 20.27 -8.98
CA SER A 34 12.50 20.05 -9.96
C SER A 34 12.51 18.56 -10.30
N GLY A 35 11.54 17.81 -9.81
CA GLY A 35 11.35 16.41 -10.16
C GLY A 35 11.36 16.25 -11.70
N VAL A 36 11.95 15.17 -12.18
CA VAL A 36 11.97 14.87 -13.62
C VAL A 36 10.52 14.78 -14.10
N LYS A 37 10.19 15.55 -15.16
CA LYS A 37 8.86 15.50 -15.78
C LYS A 37 8.92 14.62 -17.02
N LYS A 38 8.08 13.58 -17.09
CA LYS A 38 7.81 12.82 -18.32
C LYS A 38 6.50 13.30 -18.91
N VAL A 39 6.54 13.78 -20.14
CA VAL A 39 5.37 14.30 -20.86
C VAL A 39 5.05 13.34 -22.01
N PHE A 40 3.81 12.83 -22.01
CA PHE A 40 3.27 12.06 -23.13
C PHE A 40 2.26 12.93 -23.87
N THR A 41 2.56 13.26 -25.11
CA THR A 41 1.63 13.96 -26.00
C THR A 41 0.52 13.01 -26.48
N ALA A 42 -0.61 13.55 -26.89
CA ALA A 42 -1.77 12.74 -27.27
C ALA A 42 -1.47 11.68 -28.34
N ASP A 43 -0.60 12.00 -29.32
CA ASP A 43 -0.17 11.10 -30.39
C ASP A 43 0.69 9.92 -29.93
N GLN A 44 1.29 10.02 -28.76
CA GLN A 44 2.06 8.93 -28.13
C GLN A 44 1.17 7.95 -27.36
N LEU A 45 -0.06 8.35 -27.02
CA LEU A 45 -1.01 7.52 -26.27
C LEU A 45 -1.80 6.63 -27.24
N LYS A 46 -1.96 5.35 -26.91
CA LYS A 46 -2.74 4.39 -27.70
C LYS A 46 -4.05 4.08 -26.99
N VAL A 47 -5.19 4.18 -27.70
CA VAL A 47 -6.47 3.78 -27.14
C VAL A 47 -6.43 2.27 -26.85
N ALA A 48 -6.61 1.94 -25.57
CA ALA A 48 -6.76 0.57 -25.10
C ALA A 48 -8.21 0.09 -25.34
N TRP A 49 -9.17 0.92 -24.93
CA TRP A 49 -10.59 0.75 -25.21
C TRP A 49 -11.36 2.05 -24.93
N GLY A 50 -12.56 2.19 -25.47
CA GLY A 50 -13.44 3.31 -25.20
C GLY A 50 -14.85 3.05 -25.72
N ASP A 51 -15.84 3.57 -25.01
CA ASP A 51 -17.26 3.52 -25.38
C ASP A 51 -17.82 4.92 -25.70
N ALA A 52 -16.94 5.92 -25.86
CA ALA A 52 -17.21 7.24 -26.42
C ALA A 52 -16.72 7.31 -27.86
N ASP A 53 -17.18 8.29 -28.65
CA ASP A 53 -16.57 8.60 -29.93
C ASP A 53 -15.25 9.34 -29.70
N TYR A 54 -14.19 8.90 -30.38
CA TYR A 54 -12.86 9.50 -30.26
C TYR A 54 -12.11 9.54 -31.58
N GLU A 55 -11.34 10.61 -31.80
CA GLU A 55 -10.44 10.73 -32.95
C GLU A 55 -9.15 11.47 -32.53
N LEU A 56 -8.03 11.08 -33.12
CA LEU A 56 -6.78 11.84 -33.00
C LEU A 56 -6.71 12.85 -34.15
N ALA A 57 -6.87 14.14 -33.85
CA ALA A 57 -6.83 15.20 -34.80
C ALA A 57 -6.10 16.44 -34.21
N ASP A 58 -5.28 17.09 -35.02
CA ASP A 58 -4.48 18.27 -34.65
C ASP A 58 -3.58 18.03 -33.41
N GLY A 59 -3.07 16.80 -33.24
CA GLY A 59 -2.23 16.41 -32.09
C GLY A 59 -2.97 16.25 -30.76
N GLN A 60 -4.29 16.09 -30.79
CA GLN A 60 -5.14 15.94 -29.61
C GLN A 60 -6.12 14.78 -29.81
N TRP A 61 -6.43 14.05 -28.74
CA TRP A 61 -7.56 13.14 -28.70
C TRP A 61 -8.85 13.92 -28.47
N LYS A 62 -9.67 14.08 -29.50
CA LYS A 62 -10.99 14.73 -29.43
C LYS A 62 -12.03 13.68 -29.05
N LEU A 63 -12.75 13.91 -27.95
CA LEU A 63 -13.72 12.98 -27.40
C LEU A 63 -15.13 13.57 -27.47
N SER A 64 -16.12 12.73 -27.77
CA SER A 64 -17.54 13.05 -27.71
C SER A 64 -18.30 11.95 -26.97
N PHE A 65 -19.03 12.33 -25.93
CA PHE A 65 -19.71 11.42 -25.03
C PHE A 65 -21.22 11.46 -25.25
N ALA A 66 -21.84 10.32 -25.46
CA ALA A 66 -23.27 10.18 -25.73
C ALA A 66 -24.09 9.70 -24.52
N LYS A 67 -23.45 9.12 -23.51
CA LYS A 67 -24.10 8.51 -22.34
C LYS A 67 -23.30 8.78 -21.08
N GLN A 68 -23.99 8.74 -19.93
CA GLN A 68 -23.36 8.71 -18.61
C GLN A 68 -22.39 7.55 -18.49
N TYR A 69 -21.26 7.79 -17.82
CA TYR A 69 -20.15 6.86 -17.63
C TYR A 69 -19.39 6.44 -18.90
N ASN A 70 -19.72 7.03 -20.09
CA ASN A 70 -18.85 6.85 -21.24
C ASN A 70 -17.43 7.30 -20.90
N GLN A 71 -16.45 6.53 -21.34
CA GLN A 71 -15.04 6.77 -21.04
C GLN A 71 -14.12 6.28 -22.16
N VAL A 72 -12.89 6.78 -22.14
CA VAL A 72 -11.80 6.33 -23.00
C VAL A 72 -10.58 6.10 -22.15
N LYS A 73 -9.93 4.96 -22.33
CA LYS A 73 -8.69 4.54 -21.67
C LYS A 73 -7.57 4.49 -22.71
N TRP A 74 -6.43 5.07 -22.38
CA TRP A 74 -5.22 5.02 -23.20
C TRP A 74 -4.11 4.31 -22.43
N THR A 75 -3.38 3.44 -23.13
CA THR A 75 -2.11 2.91 -22.63
C THR A 75 -1.00 3.92 -22.82
N LEU A 76 -0.10 3.96 -21.86
CA LEU A 76 1.13 4.74 -21.93
C LEU A 76 2.16 4.05 -22.81
N PRO A 77 3.08 4.79 -23.47
CA PRO A 77 4.20 4.19 -24.21
C PRO A 77 5.13 3.35 -23.33
N GLU A 78 5.24 3.70 -22.06
CA GLU A 78 5.97 2.98 -21.01
C GLU A 78 5.20 3.05 -19.70
N SER A 79 5.29 2.03 -18.87
CA SER A 79 4.72 2.06 -17.54
C SER A 79 5.64 2.80 -16.56
N ILE A 80 5.04 3.49 -15.60
CA ILE A 80 5.75 4.27 -14.59
C ILE A 80 5.34 3.75 -13.21
N GLU A 81 6.31 3.32 -12.40
CA GLU A 81 6.03 2.86 -11.04
C GLU A 81 5.33 3.94 -10.22
N MET A 82 4.18 3.61 -9.65
CA MET A 82 3.36 4.55 -8.89
C MET A 82 4.12 5.15 -7.70
N SER A 83 4.99 4.35 -7.07
CA SER A 83 5.86 4.81 -5.99
C SER A 83 6.84 5.92 -6.39
N GLN A 84 7.13 6.07 -7.68
CA GLN A 84 8.02 7.11 -8.23
C GLN A 84 7.29 8.37 -8.66
N VAL A 85 5.95 8.37 -8.66
CA VAL A 85 5.14 9.48 -9.15
C VAL A 85 4.70 10.37 -8.01
N ASN A 86 4.95 11.67 -8.13
CA ASN A 86 4.36 12.69 -7.25
C ASN A 86 2.97 13.09 -7.74
N ALA A 87 2.87 13.36 -9.04
CA ALA A 87 1.65 13.88 -9.63
C ALA A 87 1.51 13.45 -11.09
N VAL A 88 0.27 13.30 -11.54
CA VAL A 88 -0.10 13.12 -12.95
C VAL A 88 -1.00 14.26 -13.37
N THR A 89 -0.53 15.10 -14.27
CA THR A 89 -1.27 16.27 -14.76
C THR A 89 -1.80 15.99 -16.16
N PHE A 90 -3.11 16.11 -16.33
CA PHE A 90 -3.80 16.04 -17.61
C PHE A 90 -3.99 17.46 -18.17
N GLN A 91 -3.49 17.71 -19.36
CA GLN A 91 -3.77 18.92 -20.09
C GLN A 91 -4.93 18.66 -21.05
N VAL A 92 -6.00 19.42 -20.90
CA VAL A 92 -7.22 19.28 -21.69
C VAL A 92 -7.60 20.58 -22.37
N ALA A 93 -8.36 20.48 -23.47
CA ALA A 93 -8.91 21.61 -24.20
C ALA A 93 -10.38 21.35 -24.56
N ASP A 94 -11.08 22.39 -25.01
CA ASP A 94 -12.46 22.32 -25.50
C ASP A 94 -13.46 21.61 -24.59
N GLN A 95 -13.19 21.63 -23.29
CA GLN A 95 -14.04 20.98 -22.30
C GLN A 95 -15.39 21.67 -22.15
N LYS A 96 -16.48 20.94 -22.44
CA LYS A 96 -17.85 21.43 -22.33
C LYS A 96 -18.69 20.70 -21.29
N VAL A 97 -18.14 19.75 -20.58
CA VAL A 97 -18.80 18.90 -19.58
C VAL A 97 -17.86 18.59 -18.45
N PRO A 98 -18.33 18.44 -17.20
CA PRO A 98 -17.51 17.92 -16.12
C PRO A 98 -16.97 16.53 -16.46
N ILE A 99 -15.67 16.34 -16.28
CA ILE A 99 -14.99 15.08 -16.55
C ILE A 99 -14.48 14.42 -15.27
N SER A 100 -14.23 13.15 -15.34
CA SER A 100 -13.50 12.40 -14.33
C SER A 100 -12.23 11.86 -14.95
N LEU A 101 -11.13 11.99 -14.24
CA LEU A 101 -9.81 11.53 -14.66
C LEU A 101 -9.42 10.30 -13.89
N LYS A 102 -8.82 9.36 -14.57
CA LYS A 102 -8.41 8.05 -14.02
C LYS A 102 -6.95 7.76 -14.32
N VAL A 103 -6.26 7.21 -13.33
CA VAL A 103 -4.90 6.66 -13.45
C VAL A 103 -4.98 5.17 -13.10
N TYR A 104 -4.54 4.31 -14.02
CA TYR A 104 -4.66 2.86 -13.90
C TYR A 104 -3.31 2.24 -13.57
N ASN A 105 -3.32 1.24 -12.70
CA ASN A 105 -2.16 0.46 -12.29
C ASN A 105 -2.34 -1.04 -12.57
N GLY A 106 -2.66 -1.35 -13.83
CA GLY A 106 -2.76 -2.71 -14.32
C GLY A 106 -4.12 -3.38 -14.16
N GLY A 107 -5.20 -2.64 -13.94
CA GLY A 107 -6.56 -3.18 -13.86
C GLY A 107 -7.49 -2.64 -14.95
N ASP A 108 -8.67 -3.24 -15.09
CA ASP A 108 -9.71 -2.75 -15.99
C ASP A 108 -10.36 -1.46 -15.49
N ASP A 109 -10.27 -1.18 -14.17
CA ASP A 109 -10.76 0.06 -13.58
C ASP A 109 -9.73 0.67 -12.62
N ALA A 110 -9.74 2.01 -12.51
CA ALA A 110 -8.90 2.73 -11.56
C ALA A 110 -9.54 2.71 -10.18
N THR A 111 -8.71 2.62 -9.13
CA THR A 111 -9.18 2.71 -7.75
C THR A 111 -9.79 4.09 -7.45
N ALA A 112 -10.61 4.19 -6.42
CA ALA A 112 -11.20 5.46 -5.99
C ALA A 112 -10.12 6.50 -5.64
N ALA A 113 -8.98 6.06 -5.06
CA ALA A 113 -7.83 6.92 -4.74
C ALA A 113 -7.15 7.50 -5.99
N ASN A 114 -7.23 6.80 -7.13
CA ASN A 114 -6.62 7.17 -8.40
C ASN A 114 -7.65 7.71 -9.41
N THR A 115 -8.80 8.17 -8.91
CA THR A 115 -9.87 8.76 -9.71
C THR A 115 -10.29 10.10 -9.10
N GLN A 116 -10.34 11.14 -9.93
CA GLN A 116 -10.92 12.43 -9.54
C GLN A 116 -12.18 12.69 -10.38
N TYR A 117 -13.27 13.08 -9.71
CA TYR A 117 -14.59 13.24 -10.30
C TYR A 117 -15.00 14.71 -10.43
N GLY A 118 -15.84 15.00 -11.43
CA GLY A 118 -16.56 16.26 -11.54
C GLY A 118 -15.69 17.49 -11.86
N LEU A 119 -14.58 17.30 -12.55
CA LEU A 119 -13.61 18.35 -12.87
C LEU A 119 -14.11 19.22 -14.03
N SER A 120 -14.11 20.54 -13.85
CA SER A 120 -14.53 21.49 -14.88
C SER A 120 -13.88 22.87 -14.71
N GLY A 121 -13.86 23.66 -15.80
CA GLY A 121 -13.46 25.07 -15.77
C GLY A 121 -11.95 25.32 -15.74
N GLN A 122 -11.13 24.31 -15.92
CA GLN A 122 -9.66 24.43 -16.01
C GLN A 122 -9.15 23.74 -17.28
N THR A 123 -7.95 24.06 -17.69
CA THR A 123 -7.24 23.41 -18.80
C THR A 123 -6.22 22.39 -18.34
N GLU A 124 -5.94 22.35 -17.04
CA GLU A 124 -5.03 21.39 -16.40
C GLU A 124 -5.64 20.86 -15.12
N TYR A 125 -5.52 19.55 -14.92
CA TYR A 125 -6.00 18.86 -13.72
C TYR A 125 -4.94 17.86 -13.25
N THR A 126 -4.67 17.84 -11.96
CA THR A 126 -3.61 17.02 -11.38
C THR A 126 -4.18 15.99 -10.42
N ILE A 127 -3.78 14.73 -10.58
CA ILE A 127 -4.04 13.62 -9.65
C ILE A 127 -2.73 13.28 -8.97
N ASN A 128 -2.76 13.06 -7.65
CA ASN A 128 -1.65 12.50 -6.89
C ASN A 128 -1.95 11.01 -6.69
N PRO A 129 -1.44 10.12 -7.56
CA PRO A 129 -1.78 8.72 -7.49
C PRO A 129 -1.16 8.06 -6.26
N SER A 130 -1.85 7.05 -5.73
CA SER A 130 -1.41 6.31 -4.55
C SER A 130 -1.69 4.82 -4.71
N GLY A 131 -0.85 4.00 -4.08
CA GLY A 131 -0.92 2.54 -4.12
C GLY A 131 0.34 1.91 -4.71
N ASP A 132 0.28 0.60 -4.87
CA ASP A 132 1.37 -0.20 -5.41
C ASP A 132 1.20 -0.49 -6.91
N GLY A 133 2.30 -0.88 -7.56
CA GLY A 133 2.33 -1.28 -8.95
C GLY A 133 2.70 -0.14 -9.91
N ALA A 134 2.74 -0.46 -11.20
CA ALA A 134 3.10 0.47 -12.24
C ALA A 134 1.84 1.09 -12.88
N ILE A 135 1.89 2.39 -13.13
CA ILE A 135 0.88 3.09 -13.92
C ILE A 135 1.12 2.74 -15.38
N ASP A 136 0.18 2.09 -16.02
CA ASP A 136 0.25 1.62 -17.40
C ASP A 136 -0.75 2.33 -18.33
N ALA A 137 -1.75 2.98 -17.76
CA ALA A 137 -2.78 3.67 -18.52
C ALA A 137 -3.38 4.86 -17.80
N VAL A 138 -4.04 5.72 -18.57
CA VAL A 138 -4.82 6.87 -18.09
C VAL A 138 -6.18 6.90 -18.79
N GLY A 139 -7.16 7.62 -18.23
CA GLY A 139 -8.48 7.68 -18.81
C GLY A 139 -9.27 8.94 -18.49
N ILE A 140 -10.24 9.22 -19.35
CA ILE A 140 -11.25 10.28 -19.16
C ILE A 140 -12.63 9.64 -19.22
N MET A 141 -13.47 9.99 -18.25
CA MET A 141 -14.86 9.52 -18.14
C MET A 141 -15.77 10.71 -17.82
N ILE A 142 -17.03 10.65 -18.20
CA ILE A 142 -18.06 11.58 -17.74
C ILE A 142 -19.03 10.91 -16.75
N THR A 143 -19.56 11.69 -15.82
CA THR A 143 -20.57 11.23 -14.85
C THR A 143 -21.92 11.88 -15.03
N GLU A 144 -22.01 12.86 -15.94
CA GLU A 144 -23.23 13.61 -16.20
C GLU A 144 -24.30 12.75 -16.88
N ASP A 145 -25.54 12.84 -16.37
CA ASP A 145 -26.69 12.15 -16.95
C ASP A 145 -27.21 12.96 -18.14
N LYS A 146 -27.36 12.31 -19.30
CA LYS A 146 -27.84 12.91 -20.56
C LYS A 146 -27.01 14.10 -21.08
N PRO A 147 -25.73 13.87 -21.37
CA PRO A 147 -24.87 14.95 -21.87
C PRO A 147 -25.28 15.39 -23.26
N GLU A 148 -25.62 16.69 -23.41
CA GLU A 148 -25.80 17.33 -24.72
C GLU A 148 -24.48 18.03 -25.12
N ASN A 149 -23.96 17.71 -26.29
CA ASN A 149 -22.67 18.26 -26.79
C ASN A 149 -21.49 18.09 -25.83
N ALA A 150 -21.42 16.95 -25.14
CA ALA A 150 -20.35 16.65 -24.20
C ALA A 150 -19.05 16.34 -24.93
N THR A 151 -18.14 17.31 -24.98
CA THR A 151 -16.85 17.18 -25.63
C THR A 151 -15.72 17.58 -24.70
N VAL A 152 -14.56 16.97 -24.90
CA VAL A 152 -13.26 17.38 -24.34
C VAL A 152 -12.15 16.90 -25.25
N SER A 153 -11.06 17.61 -25.30
CA SER A 153 -9.83 17.19 -26.00
C SER A 153 -8.74 16.91 -24.99
N LEU A 154 -8.09 15.73 -25.06
CA LEU A 154 -6.86 15.43 -24.31
C LEU A 154 -5.67 15.89 -25.13
N VAL A 155 -4.85 16.75 -24.57
CA VAL A 155 -3.65 17.34 -25.22
C VAL A 155 -2.39 16.57 -24.82
N SER A 156 -2.20 16.37 -23.52
CA SER A 156 -1.03 15.63 -22.99
C SER A 156 -1.28 15.15 -21.58
N VAL A 157 -0.44 14.23 -21.14
CA VAL A 157 -0.38 13.76 -19.75
C VAL A 157 1.08 13.90 -19.28
N THR A 158 1.28 14.63 -18.19
CA THR A 158 2.59 14.87 -17.58
C THR A 158 2.70 14.13 -16.27
N PHE A 159 3.73 13.31 -16.14
CA PHE A 159 4.09 12.66 -14.88
C PHE A 159 5.21 13.47 -14.22
N GLU A 160 4.97 13.97 -13.05
CA GLU A 160 6.00 14.56 -12.20
C GLU A 160 6.57 13.45 -11.30
N LEU A 161 7.83 13.12 -11.52
CA LEU A 161 8.50 12.06 -10.79
C LEU A 161 9.15 12.61 -9.53
N LYS A 162 9.24 11.77 -8.50
CA LYS A 162 9.96 12.11 -7.26
C LYS A 162 11.44 12.34 -7.56
N ALA A 163 12.08 13.16 -6.76
CA ALA A 163 13.52 13.36 -6.84
C ALA A 163 14.26 12.02 -6.70
N GLY A 164 15.19 11.73 -7.62
CA GLY A 164 15.88 10.45 -7.70
C GLY A 164 15.21 9.39 -8.61
N ALA A 165 14.04 9.67 -9.18
CA ALA A 165 13.35 8.82 -10.16
C ALA A 165 13.90 9.02 -11.61
N GLY A 166 15.19 9.27 -11.77
CA GLY A 166 15.88 9.33 -13.07
C GLY A 166 15.92 7.98 -13.77
N ASP A 167 16.49 7.92 -14.98
CA ASP A 167 16.64 6.69 -15.74
C ASP A 167 17.21 5.58 -14.85
N ALA A 168 16.38 4.55 -14.60
CA ALA A 168 16.76 3.49 -13.72
C ALA A 168 18.05 2.83 -14.22
N LYS A 169 19.06 2.79 -13.39
CA LYS A 169 20.30 2.09 -13.71
C LYS A 169 19.96 0.62 -13.91
N LEU A 170 20.36 0.08 -15.05
CA LEU A 170 20.17 -1.34 -15.34
C LEU A 170 21.37 -2.14 -14.81
N GLY A 171 21.08 -3.18 -14.07
CA GLY A 171 22.05 -4.20 -13.68
C GLY A 171 22.55 -5.00 -14.88
N ASN A 172 23.38 -5.99 -14.64
CA ASN A 172 23.90 -6.87 -15.68
C ASN A 172 22.78 -7.68 -16.34
N ASN A 173 22.96 -8.00 -17.63
CA ASN A 173 22.08 -8.92 -18.31
C ASN A 173 22.20 -10.33 -17.68
N ILE A 174 21.07 -10.89 -17.24
CA ILE A 174 21.01 -12.22 -16.60
C ILE A 174 20.74 -13.36 -17.60
N ILE A 175 20.36 -13.03 -18.84
CA ILE A 175 20.08 -14.02 -19.88
C ILE A 175 21.39 -14.58 -20.42
N LYS A 176 21.49 -15.90 -20.48
CA LYS A 176 22.63 -16.60 -21.02
C LYS A 176 22.48 -16.77 -22.54
N ASN A 177 23.51 -16.39 -23.30
CA ASN A 177 23.56 -16.58 -24.76
C ASN A 177 22.34 -16.01 -25.49
N GLY A 178 21.83 -14.85 -25.06
CA GLY A 178 20.69 -14.20 -25.72
C GLY A 178 21.02 -13.56 -27.06
N ASP A 179 22.31 -13.40 -27.37
CA ASP A 179 22.86 -12.90 -28.64
C ASP A 179 23.06 -14.02 -29.69
N PHE A 180 22.98 -15.29 -29.28
CA PHE A 180 23.21 -16.47 -30.14
C PHE A 180 24.53 -16.41 -30.90
N ALA A 181 25.58 -15.84 -30.27
CA ALA A 181 26.86 -15.59 -30.93
C ALA A 181 27.65 -16.87 -31.32
N THR A 182 27.38 -17.98 -30.67
CA THR A 182 28.06 -19.26 -30.90
C THR A 182 27.06 -20.43 -31.06
N SER A 183 27.49 -21.52 -31.65
CA SER A 183 26.65 -22.73 -31.79
C SER A 183 26.26 -23.33 -30.44
N ASP A 184 27.07 -23.12 -29.40
CA ASP A 184 26.81 -23.63 -28.05
C ASP A 184 25.70 -22.81 -27.34
N ALA A 185 25.28 -21.70 -27.92
CA ALA A 185 24.17 -20.89 -27.41
C ALA A 185 22.88 -21.70 -27.27
N VAL A 186 22.65 -22.70 -28.13
CA VAL A 186 21.48 -23.58 -28.07
C VAL A 186 21.38 -24.39 -26.80
N GLU A 187 22.49 -24.68 -26.09
CA GLU A 187 22.49 -25.38 -24.81
C GLU A 187 21.79 -24.58 -23.69
N SER A 188 21.75 -23.26 -23.82
CA SER A 188 21.08 -22.36 -22.87
C SER A 188 19.57 -22.21 -23.17
N TRP A 189 19.13 -22.66 -24.34
CA TRP A 189 17.75 -22.49 -24.80
C TRP A 189 17.10 -23.83 -25.06
N ASN A 190 16.06 -24.16 -24.33
CA ASN A 190 15.29 -25.38 -24.51
C ASN A 190 14.06 -25.11 -25.38
N SER A 191 13.78 -26.03 -26.29
CA SER A 191 12.42 -26.23 -26.80
C SER A 191 11.82 -27.35 -25.95
N ALA A 192 10.90 -27.04 -25.07
CA ALA A 192 10.47 -27.99 -24.04
C ALA A 192 9.62 -29.16 -24.56
N ALA A 193 9.18 -29.14 -25.81
CA ALA A 193 8.24 -30.16 -26.33
C ALA A 193 8.87 -31.26 -27.21
N GLY A 194 10.17 -31.29 -27.39
CA GLY A 194 10.88 -32.42 -27.97
C GLY A 194 10.79 -32.62 -29.50
N GLU A 195 9.96 -31.85 -30.22
CA GLU A 195 9.84 -31.90 -31.67
C GLU A 195 10.38 -30.66 -32.40
N SER A 196 10.43 -29.53 -31.71
CA SER A 196 11.04 -28.28 -32.20
C SER A 196 12.52 -28.23 -31.88
N VAL A 197 13.32 -27.79 -32.82
CA VAL A 197 14.78 -27.72 -32.66
C VAL A 197 15.21 -26.28 -32.69
N VAL A 198 15.98 -25.88 -31.67
CA VAL A 198 16.69 -24.60 -31.65
C VAL A 198 18.04 -24.78 -32.33
N SER A 199 18.36 -23.88 -33.25
CA SER A 199 19.69 -23.79 -33.90
C SER A 199 20.13 -22.33 -33.97
N VAL A 200 21.35 -22.09 -34.41
CA VAL A 200 21.92 -20.73 -34.58
C VAL A 200 22.17 -20.47 -36.06
N ALA A 201 21.88 -19.26 -36.50
CA ALA A 201 22.19 -18.76 -37.81
C ALA A 201 22.78 -17.32 -37.74
N ALA A 202 23.26 -16.83 -38.86
CA ALA A 202 23.82 -15.47 -38.96
C ALA A 202 23.41 -14.81 -40.27
N GLU A 203 23.27 -13.50 -40.27
CA GLU A 203 23.11 -12.64 -41.45
C GLU A 203 24.42 -11.92 -41.77
N GLU A 204 24.61 -11.50 -43.04
CA GLU A 204 25.77 -10.76 -43.47
C GLU A 204 25.75 -9.32 -42.88
N GLU A 205 24.57 -8.74 -42.79
CA GLU A 205 24.31 -7.39 -42.26
C GLU A 205 23.84 -7.44 -40.80
N GLU A 206 23.88 -6.31 -40.17
CA GLU A 206 23.33 -6.15 -38.81
C GLU A 206 21.81 -6.31 -38.79
N ILE A 207 21.31 -7.04 -37.80
CA ILE A 207 19.89 -7.30 -37.61
C ILE A 207 19.23 -6.05 -37.03
N ALA A 208 18.50 -5.31 -37.84
CA ALA A 208 17.87 -4.05 -37.47
C ALA A 208 18.85 -3.16 -36.67
N ASP A 209 18.41 -2.53 -35.59
CA ASP A 209 19.27 -1.72 -34.70
C ASP A 209 19.78 -2.52 -33.49
N SER A 210 19.95 -3.83 -33.61
CA SER A 210 20.34 -4.70 -32.51
C SER A 210 21.83 -4.69 -32.19
N GLY A 211 22.68 -4.28 -33.12
CA GLY A 211 24.14 -4.43 -33.04
C GLY A 211 24.61 -5.86 -33.27
N LEU A 212 23.71 -6.80 -33.59
CA LEU A 212 23.97 -8.24 -33.73
C LEU A 212 23.81 -8.72 -35.16
N LYS A 213 24.46 -9.85 -35.49
CA LYS A 213 24.34 -10.55 -36.78
C LYS A 213 23.88 -11.97 -36.62
N THR A 214 23.84 -12.48 -35.41
CA THR A 214 23.50 -13.86 -35.06
C THR A 214 22.13 -13.96 -34.43
N TYR A 215 21.44 -15.06 -34.60
CA TYR A 215 20.11 -15.27 -34.06
C TYR A 215 19.82 -16.76 -33.85
N GLY A 216 18.93 -17.04 -32.91
CA GLY A 216 18.32 -18.32 -32.71
C GLY A 216 17.25 -18.62 -33.76
N VAL A 217 17.17 -19.85 -34.20
CA VAL A 217 16.19 -20.37 -35.16
C VAL A 217 15.39 -21.44 -34.45
N LEU A 218 14.08 -21.30 -34.39
CA LEU A 218 13.20 -22.38 -33.94
C LEU A 218 12.33 -22.85 -35.12
N THR A 219 12.45 -24.13 -35.43
CA THR A 219 11.68 -24.76 -36.50
C THR A 219 10.52 -25.55 -35.92
N ARG A 220 9.31 -25.16 -36.28
CA ARG A 220 8.08 -25.86 -35.91
C ARG A 220 7.68 -26.81 -37.07
N ASN A 221 7.64 -28.09 -36.78
CA ASN A 221 7.34 -29.14 -37.75
C ASN A 221 5.90 -29.65 -37.68
N GLN A 222 5.12 -29.21 -36.73
CA GLN A 222 3.74 -29.65 -36.47
C GLN A 222 2.73 -28.52 -36.70
N GLU A 223 1.48 -28.89 -37.00
CA GLU A 223 0.38 -27.96 -37.29
C GLU A 223 -0.41 -27.56 -36.03
N THR A 224 -0.11 -28.18 -34.89
CA THR A 224 -0.78 -27.89 -33.63
C THR A 224 0.25 -27.31 -32.65
N ALA A 225 -0.01 -26.09 -32.13
CA ALA A 225 0.86 -25.45 -31.17
C ALA A 225 0.91 -26.26 -29.88
N THR A 226 2.12 -26.50 -29.39
CA THR A 226 2.33 -27.05 -28.05
C THR A 226 3.04 -26.04 -27.16
N PRO A 227 2.76 -26.05 -25.85
CA PRO A 227 3.36 -25.07 -24.91
C PRO A 227 4.89 -25.07 -24.89
N GLY A 228 5.51 -26.11 -25.41
CA GLY A 228 6.96 -26.26 -25.43
C GLY A 228 7.64 -25.81 -26.72
N ASP A 229 6.89 -25.44 -27.75
CA ASP A 229 7.45 -24.94 -29.02
C ASP A 229 7.88 -23.47 -28.86
N CYS A 230 8.89 -23.22 -28.05
CA CYS A 230 9.31 -21.88 -27.74
C CYS A 230 10.82 -21.80 -27.40
N PHE A 231 11.38 -20.60 -27.50
CA PHE A 231 12.64 -20.30 -26.85
C PHE A 231 12.37 -20.17 -25.36
N SER A 232 12.95 -21.02 -24.53
CA SER A 232 12.78 -20.95 -23.08
C SER A 232 14.10 -21.06 -22.34
N GLN A 233 14.19 -20.38 -21.22
CA GLN A 233 15.35 -20.42 -20.32
C GLN A 233 14.89 -20.35 -18.86
N ASP A 234 15.36 -21.28 -18.04
CA ASP A 234 15.19 -21.22 -16.59
C ASP A 234 16.16 -20.18 -16.03
N ILE A 235 15.61 -19.17 -15.36
CA ILE A 235 16.34 -18.05 -14.79
C ILE A 235 16.25 -18.00 -13.25
N THR A 236 15.75 -19.05 -12.63
CA THR A 236 15.47 -19.11 -11.17
C THR A 236 16.64 -18.63 -10.33
N ASP A 237 17.84 -19.15 -10.62
CA ASP A 237 19.06 -18.80 -9.84
C ASP A 237 19.65 -17.43 -10.19
N ALA A 238 19.12 -16.76 -11.22
CA ALA A 238 19.62 -15.48 -11.71
C ALA A 238 18.74 -14.29 -11.31
N VAL A 239 17.56 -14.53 -10.76
CA VAL A 239 16.60 -13.49 -10.38
C VAL A 239 16.44 -13.36 -8.87
N GLU A 240 16.13 -12.17 -8.42
CA GLU A 240 15.75 -11.87 -7.05
C GLU A 240 14.21 -11.75 -6.95
N LYS A 241 13.61 -12.46 -6.01
CA LYS A 241 12.16 -12.47 -5.80
C LYS A 241 11.66 -11.08 -5.36
N GLY A 242 10.60 -10.62 -5.98
CA GLY A 242 10.00 -9.29 -5.72
C GLY A 242 10.58 -8.15 -6.55
N GLU A 243 11.75 -8.35 -7.17
CA GLU A 243 12.42 -7.36 -7.99
C GLU A 243 11.86 -7.28 -9.41
N THR A 244 12.05 -6.13 -10.05
CA THR A 244 11.59 -5.87 -11.43
C THR A 244 12.76 -5.85 -12.38
N TYR A 245 12.59 -6.51 -13.52
CA TYR A 245 13.57 -6.61 -14.58
C TYR A 245 13.04 -5.98 -15.86
N LYS A 246 13.87 -5.23 -16.57
CA LYS A 246 13.59 -4.80 -17.94
C LYS A 246 14.02 -5.92 -18.88
N PHE A 247 13.12 -6.36 -19.75
CA PHE A 247 13.48 -7.30 -20.84
C PHE A 247 13.46 -6.60 -22.20
N SER A 248 14.26 -7.09 -23.12
CA SER A 248 14.14 -6.78 -24.55
C SER A 248 14.60 -7.93 -25.41
N PHE A 249 14.08 -8.02 -26.62
CA PHE A 249 14.50 -8.95 -27.67
C PHE A 249 13.99 -8.50 -29.03
N TRP A 250 14.54 -9.11 -30.08
CA TRP A 250 14.02 -9.00 -31.43
C TRP A 250 13.45 -10.35 -31.89
N ALA A 251 12.33 -10.31 -32.60
CA ALA A 251 11.72 -11.51 -33.19
C ALA A 251 11.35 -11.27 -34.65
N LYS A 252 11.42 -12.35 -35.48
CA LYS A 252 11.03 -12.35 -36.89
C LYS A 252 10.35 -13.68 -37.22
N LEU A 253 9.28 -13.66 -38.01
CA LEU A 253 8.66 -14.83 -38.58
C LEU A 253 9.22 -15.04 -40.00
N SER A 254 9.41 -16.32 -40.41
CA SER A 254 9.81 -16.66 -41.78
C SER A 254 8.71 -16.34 -42.80
N ASP A 255 9.05 -16.42 -44.09
CA ASP A 255 8.09 -16.23 -45.17
C ASP A 255 6.95 -17.26 -45.17
N ASP A 256 7.09 -18.38 -44.45
CA ASP A 256 6.03 -19.36 -44.25
C ASP A 256 4.76 -18.77 -43.64
N TYR A 257 4.90 -17.68 -42.91
CA TYR A 257 3.81 -16.95 -42.23
C TYR A 257 3.17 -15.84 -43.07
N LYS A 258 3.61 -15.58 -44.32
CA LYS A 258 3.16 -14.43 -45.10
C LYS A 258 1.66 -14.42 -45.39
N ASP A 259 1.06 -15.61 -45.55
CA ASP A 259 -0.35 -15.80 -45.86
C ASP A 259 -1.15 -16.28 -44.65
N ALA A 260 -0.51 -16.37 -43.46
CA ALA A 260 -1.16 -16.76 -42.22
C ALA A 260 -2.07 -15.66 -41.72
N PRO A 261 -3.19 -15.96 -41.08
CA PRO A 261 -4.04 -14.99 -40.43
C PRO A 261 -3.30 -14.31 -39.27
N GLU A 262 -3.77 -13.12 -38.87
CA GLU A 262 -3.08 -12.29 -37.84
C GLU A 262 -2.88 -13.03 -36.53
N GLU A 263 -3.88 -13.77 -36.09
CA GLU A 263 -3.87 -14.58 -34.87
C GLU A 263 -2.78 -15.67 -34.86
N GLN A 264 -2.30 -16.11 -36.03
CA GLN A 264 -1.21 -17.07 -36.18
C GLN A 264 0.15 -16.42 -36.39
N ARG A 265 0.24 -15.07 -36.28
CA ARG A 265 1.47 -14.29 -36.39
C ARG A 265 1.86 -13.55 -35.14
N ASN A 266 1.24 -13.91 -34.02
CA ASN A 266 1.56 -13.32 -32.72
C ASN A 266 2.80 -13.97 -32.11
N VAL A 267 3.76 -13.16 -31.76
CA VAL A 267 4.89 -13.56 -30.91
C VAL A 267 4.76 -12.89 -29.56
N GLU A 268 4.94 -13.64 -28.50
CA GLU A 268 4.71 -13.22 -27.14
C GLU A 268 5.89 -13.53 -26.20
N PHE A 269 6.21 -12.59 -25.32
CA PHE A 269 6.98 -12.86 -24.11
C PHE A 269 6.01 -13.39 -23.05
N ALA A 270 6.06 -14.71 -22.82
CA ALA A 270 5.10 -15.46 -22.01
C ALA A 270 5.81 -16.28 -20.92
N PRO A 271 6.43 -15.67 -19.92
CA PRO A 271 7.09 -16.39 -18.84
C PRO A 271 6.08 -17.18 -18.00
N PHE A 272 6.59 -18.10 -17.17
CA PHE A 272 5.81 -18.68 -16.10
C PHE A 272 6.65 -18.80 -14.83
N TYR A 273 5.99 -18.95 -13.71
CA TYR A 273 6.62 -19.28 -12.44
C TYR A 273 5.90 -20.44 -11.77
N VAL A 274 6.60 -21.16 -10.90
CA VAL A 274 6.04 -22.21 -10.06
C VAL A 274 6.02 -21.70 -8.61
N SER A 275 4.93 -21.93 -7.91
CA SER A 275 4.80 -21.64 -6.48
C SER A 275 4.06 -22.78 -5.81
N GLY A 276 4.63 -23.34 -4.73
CA GLY A 276 4.02 -24.48 -4.04
C GLY A 276 3.76 -25.71 -4.92
N GLY A 277 4.51 -25.87 -6.02
CA GLY A 277 4.35 -26.96 -6.99
C GLY A 277 3.35 -26.70 -8.11
N GLU A 278 2.65 -25.57 -8.12
CA GLU A 278 1.72 -25.16 -9.17
C GLU A 278 2.35 -24.14 -10.12
N ALA A 279 2.18 -24.33 -11.43
CA ALA A 279 2.68 -23.43 -12.46
C ALA A 279 1.65 -22.35 -12.81
N THR A 280 2.06 -21.08 -12.75
CA THR A 280 1.27 -19.94 -13.22
C THR A 280 1.88 -19.39 -14.50
N TYR A 281 1.16 -19.48 -15.60
CA TYR A 281 1.56 -18.97 -16.90
C TYR A 281 1.13 -17.50 -17.05
N LEU A 282 2.06 -16.67 -17.51
CA LEU A 282 1.86 -15.24 -17.66
C LEU A 282 1.72 -14.87 -19.13
N GLY A 283 0.89 -13.89 -19.42
CA GLY A 283 0.68 -13.35 -20.76
C GLY A 283 0.43 -11.83 -20.67
N SER A 284 0.13 -11.21 -21.81
CA SER A 284 -0.06 -9.76 -21.94
C SER A 284 -1.10 -9.14 -21.00
N TYR A 285 -1.95 -9.96 -20.38
CA TYR A 285 -2.96 -9.54 -19.37
C TYR A 285 -2.54 -9.81 -17.93
N SER A 286 -1.31 -10.21 -17.68
CA SER A 286 -0.80 -10.43 -16.32
C SER A 286 -0.40 -9.08 -15.69
N ALA A 287 -1.41 -8.23 -15.46
CA ALA A 287 -1.27 -6.89 -14.94
C ALA A 287 -0.52 -6.86 -13.60
N GLY A 288 0.39 -5.89 -13.45
CA GLY A 288 1.23 -5.73 -12.26
C GLY A 288 2.43 -6.70 -12.18
N ILE A 289 2.50 -7.69 -13.08
CA ILE A 289 3.64 -8.63 -13.19
C ILE A 289 4.39 -8.40 -14.50
N LEU A 290 3.66 -8.28 -15.63
CA LEU A 290 4.22 -7.94 -16.93
C LEU A 290 3.72 -6.57 -17.38
N SER A 291 4.57 -5.81 -18.07
CA SER A 291 4.18 -4.57 -18.73
C SER A 291 5.03 -4.30 -19.98
N GLY A 292 4.54 -3.41 -20.83
CA GLY A 292 5.19 -3.07 -22.09
C GLY A 292 4.77 -3.97 -23.25
N ASP A 293 5.65 -4.13 -24.22
CA ASP A 293 5.41 -4.87 -25.46
C ASP A 293 5.55 -6.39 -25.25
N CYS A 294 4.58 -7.01 -24.55
CA CYS A 294 4.62 -8.45 -24.30
C CYS A 294 4.12 -9.27 -25.48
N THR A 295 3.19 -8.77 -26.29
CA THR A 295 2.63 -9.47 -27.44
C THR A 295 2.54 -8.54 -28.65
N LYS A 296 3.00 -8.98 -29.81
CA LYS A 296 2.85 -8.26 -31.09
C LYS A 296 2.50 -9.21 -32.21
N THR A 297 1.62 -8.75 -33.12
CA THR A 297 1.37 -9.40 -34.41
C THR A 297 2.46 -9.00 -35.40
N LEU A 298 3.28 -9.94 -35.82
CA LEU A 298 4.42 -9.67 -36.68
C LEU A 298 4.06 -9.74 -38.15
N LYS A 299 4.80 -8.99 -38.95
CA LYS A 299 4.82 -9.13 -40.39
C LYS A 299 5.93 -10.12 -40.78
N ALA A 300 5.59 -11.13 -41.61
CA ALA A 300 6.55 -12.12 -42.05
C ALA A 300 7.77 -11.43 -42.73
N GLY A 301 8.96 -11.92 -42.45
CA GLY A 301 10.22 -11.41 -42.99
C GLY A 301 10.79 -10.17 -42.34
N GLU A 302 10.06 -9.49 -41.39
CA GLU A 302 10.50 -8.27 -40.75
C GLU A 302 10.89 -8.51 -39.29
N TRP A 303 12.05 -7.99 -38.87
CA TRP A 303 12.49 -7.97 -37.48
C TRP A 303 11.69 -6.94 -36.69
N THR A 304 11.18 -7.33 -35.54
CA THR A 304 10.39 -6.47 -34.64
C THR A 304 10.94 -6.53 -33.24
N LYS A 305 11.17 -5.36 -32.62
CA LYS A 305 11.66 -5.21 -31.25
C LYS A 305 10.53 -5.36 -30.24
N TYR A 306 10.87 -6.00 -29.14
CA TYR A 306 10.06 -6.09 -27.90
C TYR A 306 10.80 -5.47 -26.75
N GLU A 307 10.11 -4.72 -25.92
CA GLU A 307 10.63 -4.17 -24.67
C GLU A 307 9.52 -4.12 -23.63
N GLY A 308 9.86 -4.47 -22.40
CA GLY A 308 8.91 -4.42 -21.29
C GLY A 308 9.57 -4.68 -19.95
N THR A 309 8.75 -4.87 -18.94
CA THR A 309 9.21 -5.22 -17.60
C THR A 309 8.54 -6.49 -17.10
N PHE A 310 9.28 -7.23 -16.28
CA PHE A 310 8.81 -8.42 -15.60
C PHE A 310 9.17 -8.31 -14.11
N LYS A 311 8.14 -8.24 -13.25
CA LYS A 311 8.28 -8.27 -11.79
C LYS A 311 8.26 -9.72 -11.34
N ILE A 312 9.32 -10.16 -10.69
CA ILE A 312 9.43 -11.54 -10.19
C ILE A 312 8.51 -11.71 -8.97
N PRO A 313 7.52 -12.62 -9.01
CA PRO A 313 6.65 -12.83 -7.86
C PRO A 313 7.42 -13.29 -6.62
N LYS A 314 7.10 -12.70 -5.46
CA LYS A 314 7.76 -13.06 -4.17
C LYS A 314 7.59 -14.55 -3.83
N ALA A 315 6.50 -15.18 -4.25
CA ALA A 315 6.18 -16.59 -4.00
C ALA A 315 6.80 -17.56 -5.03
N ALA A 316 7.54 -17.07 -6.04
CA ALA A 316 8.08 -17.93 -7.08
C ALA A 316 9.19 -18.85 -6.54
N ASP A 317 9.03 -20.17 -6.73
CA ASP A 317 10.05 -21.18 -6.44
C ASP A 317 10.88 -21.51 -7.69
N GLN A 318 10.28 -21.32 -8.88
CA GLN A 318 10.94 -21.44 -10.17
C GLN A 318 10.44 -20.31 -11.07
N VAL A 319 11.31 -19.78 -11.93
CA VAL A 319 10.99 -18.77 -12.95
C VAL A 319 11.59 -19.15 -14.28
N VAL A 320 10.74 -19.25 -15.29
CA VAL A 320 11.15 -19.60 -16.66
C VAL A 320 10.64 -18.54 -17.62
N ILE A 321 11.53 -17.92 -18.38
CA ILE A 321 11.13 -17.07 -19.50
C ILE A 321 10.82 -17.90 -20.73
N ARG A 322 9.88 -17.41 -21.53
CA ARG A 322 9.53 -18.01 -22.83
C ARG A 322 9.25 -16.92 -23.85
N ILE A 323 9.74 -17.13 -25.06
CA ILE A 323 9.36 -16.37 -26.26
C ILE A 323 8.68 -17.36 -27.18
N ILE A 324 7.38 -17.17 -27.38
CA ILE A 324 6.52 -18.14 -28.05
C ILE A 324 5.76 -17.47 -29.20
N GLU A 325 5.68 -18.17 -30.36
CA GLU A 325 4.70 -17.84 -31.37
C GLU A 325 3.36 -18.50 -30.98
N GLN A 326 2.30 -17.72 -30.87
CA GLN A 326 0.98 -18.18 -30.48
C GLN A 326 0.12 -18.51 -31.70
N GLY A 327 -0.40 -19.73 -31.75
CA GLY A 327 -1.57 -20.02 -32.54
C GLY A 327 -2.85 -19.57 -31.84
N THR A 328 -3.98 -19.60 -32.53
CA THR A 328 -5.29 -19.05 -32.12
C THR A 328 -5.83 -19.51 -30.75
N ASN A 329 -5.36 -20.62 -30.22
CA ASN A 329 -5.67 -21.10 -28.89
C ASN A 329 -4.46 -21.84 -28.33
N TYR A 330 -3.93 -21.33 -27.25
CA TYR A 330 -2.81 -21.90 -26.52
C TYR A 330 -3.00 -23.43 -26.31
N GLY A 331 -2.27 -24.25 -27.09
CA GLY A 331 -2.35 -25.72 -27.03
C GLY A 331 -3.55 -26.38 -27.71
N GLN A 332 -4.42 -25.68 -28.43
CA GLN A 332 -5.60 -26.23 -29.09
C GLN A 332 -5.88 -25.66 -30.48
N GLY A 333 -5.06 -24.77 -31.00
CA GLY A 333 -5.25 -24.13 -32.30
C GLY A 333 -4.30 -24.64 -33.37
N ASP A 334 -4.69 -24.45 -34.64
CA ASP A 334 -3.81 -24.64 -35.76
C ASP A 334 -2.69 -23.61 -35.73
N CYS A 335 -1.48 -24.04 -35.98
CA CYS A 335 -0.32 -23.16 -36.12
C CYS A 335 0.37 -23.38 -37.47
N VAL A 336 1.19 -22.42 -37.86
CA VAL A 336 1.95 -22.53 -39.11
C VAL A 336 3.13 -23.49 -38.90
N LYS A 337 3.31 -24.45 -39.80
CA LYS A 337 4.60 -25.13 -39.95
C LYS A 337 5.57 -24.13 -40.51
N GLY A 338 6.49 -23.67 -39.70
CA GLY A 338 7.37 -22.58 -40.11
C GLY A 338 8.49 -22.35 -39.15
N ILE A 339 9.23 -21.31 -39.42
CA ILE A 339 10.40 -20.94 -38.66
C ILE A 339 10.19 -19.55 -38.09
N TYR A 340 10.53 -19.38 -36.82
CA TYR A 340 10.68 -18.04 -36.23
C TYR A 340 12.05 -17.85 -35.59
N TYR A 341 12.46 -16.61 -35.54
CA TYR A 341 13.80 -16.20 -35.19
C TYR A 341 13.77 -15.26 -34.01
N VAL A 342 14.76 -15.36 -33.11
CA VAL A 342 14.92 -14.50 -31.94
C VAL A 342 16.37 -14.11 -31.76
N THR A 343 16.66 -12.85 -31.42
CA THR A 343 17.98 -12.40 -31.07
C THR A 343 17.95 -11.26 -30.05
N GLY A 344 19.11 -10.96 -29.47
CA GLY A 344 19.28 -9.82 -28.54
C GLY A 344 18.43 -9.94 -27.29
N VAL A 345 18.19 -11.18 -26.82
CA VAL A 345 17.41 -11.39 -25.60
C VAL A 345 18.22 -10.91 -24.41
N SER A 346 17.67 -9.95 -23.71
CA SER A 346 18.26 -9.41 -22.51
C SER A 346 17.20 -9.25 -21.43
N MET A 347 17.64 -9.39 -20.19
CA MET A 347 16.82 -9.13 -19.01
C MET A 347 17.76 -8.56 -17.93
N ASN A 348 17.52 -7.34 -17.52
CA ASN A 348 18.37 -6.58 -16.63
C ASN A 348 17.56 -6.13 -15.41
N LYS A 349 18.07 -6.37 -14.20
CA LYS A 349 17.46 -5.84 -12.98
C LYS A 349 17.38 -4.31 -13.09
N ILE A 350 16.21 -3.77 -12.77
CA ILE A 350 16.04 -2.34 -12.59
C ILE A 350 16.62 -1.99 -11.23
N GLU A 351 17.86 -1.52 -11.21
CA GLU A 351 18.51 -1.04 -9.98
C GLU A 351 17.89 0.29 -9.60
N ARG A 352 17.10 0.29 -8.54
CA ARG A 352 16.64 1.52 -7.93
C ARG A 352 17.76 2.04 -7.04
N GLU A 353 18.15 3.30 -7.20
CA GLU A 353 18.88 3.95 -6.13
C GLU A 353 17.94 3.96 -4.92
N LYS A 354 18.33 3.24 -3.87
CA LYS A 354 17.65 3.38 -2.58
C LYS A 354 17.75 4.86 -2.20
N PRO A 355 16.65 5.53 -1.82
CA PRO A 355 16.75 6.90 -1.35
C PRO A 355 17.80 6.94 -0.25
N SER A 356 18.82 7.77 -0.44
CA SER A 356 19.85 7.94 0.60
C SER A 356 19.20 8.61 1.79
N ILE A 357 19.38 8.03 2.97
CA ILE A 357 18.97 8.67 4.21
C ILE A 357 19.85 9.88 4.40
N GLU A 358 19.24 11.06 4.66
CA GLU A 358 19.96 12.25 5.06
C GLU A 358 20.64 11.99 6.42
N LYS A 359 21.97 11.81 6.37
CA LYS A 359 22.76 11.45 7.57
C LYS A 359 23.30 12.66 8.31
N ASP A 360 23.26 13.84 7.69
CA ASP A 360 23.84 15.08 8.24
C ASP A 360 22.90 15.81 9.19
N ILE A 361 21.62 15.42 9.25
CA ILE A 361 20.67 15.98 10.23
C ILE A 361 20.83 15.30 11.58
N PRO A 362 20.67 16.05 12.69
CA PRO A 362 20.72 15.48 14.05
C PRO A 362 19.65 14.41 14.26
N ASP A 363 19.97 13.42 15.11
CA ASP A 363 19.02 12.40 15.49
C ASP A 363 17.83 13.02 16.22
N TRP A 364 16.63 12.81 15.69
CA TRP A 364 15.41 13.41 16.26
C TRP A 364 15.18 13.00 17.71
N LYS A 365 15.34 11.72 18.04
CA LYS A 365 15.22 11.20 19.41
C LYS A 365 16.17 11.86 20.39
N GLU A 366 17.41 12.18 19.99
CA GLU A 366 18.37 12.86 20.83
C GLU A 366 18.02 14.34 20.99
N SER A 367 17.51 14.99 19.96
CA SER A 367 17.03 16.37 20.02
C SER A 367 15.82 16.50 20.96
N VAL A 368 14.86 15.55 20.87
CA VAL A 368 13.69 15.47 21.75
C VAL A 368 14.12 15.23 23.19
N LYS A 369 15.04 14.31 23.42
CA LYS A 369 15.60 14.02 24.75
C LYS A 369 16.33 15.22 25.35
N ALA A 370 17.11 15.93 24.55
CA ALA A 370 17.80 17.14 25.00
C ALA A 370 16.82 18.27 25.38
N ALA A 371 15.72 18.39 24.65
CA ALA A 371 14.72 19.44 24.90
C ALA A 371 13.76 19.11 26.05
N LEU A 372 13.32 17.85 26.17
CA LEU A 372 12.20 17.46 27.03
C LEU A 372 12.59 16.47 28.14
N GLY A 373 13.82 15.96 28.15
CA GLY A 373 14.32 15.02 29.15
C GLY A 373 14.39 13.58 28.69
N ASN A 374 15.07 12.76 29.49
CA ASN A 374 15.42 11.37 29.11
C ASN A 374 14.23 10.40 29.02
N ASP A 375 13.11 10.73 29.66
CA ASP A 375 11.95 9.83 29.73
C ASP A 375 10.97 10.02 28.56
N VAL A 376 11.29 10.93 27.63
CA VAL A 376 10.41 11.22 26.50
C VAL A 376 10.61 10.21 25.37
N VAL A 377 9.50 9.78 24.80
CA VAL A 377 9.47 8.85 23.67
C VAL A 377 9.37 9.66 22.37
N ALA A 378 10.28 9.41 21.45
CA ALA A 378 10.16 9.81 20.04
C ALA A 378 9.87 8.56 19.22
N GLY A 379 8.69 8.47 18.63
CA GLY A 379 8.23 7.26 17.95
C GLY A 379 7.68 7.50 16.56
N THR A 380 7.50 6.41 15.81
CA THR A 380 6.84 6.38 14.50
C THR A 380 5.98 5.13 14.39
N ALA A 381 5.03 5.12 13.43
CA ALA A 381 4.34 3.90 13.05
C ALA A 381 5.20 3.08 12.07
N VAL A 382 5.11 1.75 12.18
CA VAL A 382 5.75 0.80 11.25
C VAL A 382 4.79 -0.35 11.02
N THR A 383 4.61 -0.74 9.76
CA THR A 383 3.80 -1.91 9.37
C THR A 383 4.65 -3.17 9.20
N GLY A 384 3.98 -4.33 9.10
CA GLY A 384 4.63 -5.62 8.89
C GLY A 384 5.42 -5.73 7.58
N ASP A 385 5.10 -4.90 6.57
CA ASP A 385 5.88 -4.81 5.33
C ASP A 385 7.07 -3.86 5.49
N GLU A 386 6.85 -2.69 6.08
CA GLU A 386 7.88 -1.67 6.30
C GLU A 386 9.02 -2.13 7.21
N ILE A 387 8.75 -2.98 8.21
CA ILE A 387 9.79 -3.57 9.08
C ILE A 387 10.83 -4.38 8.30
N ASN A 388 10.54 -4.77 7.05
CA ASN A 388 11.47 -5.50 6.18
C ASN A 388 12.19 -4.59 5.18
N ASP A 389 11.91 -3.29 5.17
CA ASP A 389 12.64 -2.31 4.36
C ASP A 389 13.83 -1.76 5.16
N ASP A 390 15.04 -2.25 4.82
CA ASP A 390 16.28 -1.86 5.51
C ASP A 390 16.51 -0.34 5.49
N THR A 391 16.11 0.34 4.39
CA THR A 391 16.28 1.79 4.26
C THR A 391 15.35 2.55 5.22
N LEU A 392 14.10 2.11 5.31
CA LEU A 392 13.15 2.68 6.26
C LEU A 392 13.58 2.40 7.69
N MET A 393 14.04 1.17 7.97
CA MET A 393 14.47 0.81 9.31
C MET A 393 15.75 1.56 9.73
N GLU A 394 16.69 1.84 8.83
CA GLU A 394 17.84 2.71 9.11
C GLU A 394 17.38 4.11 9.55
N LEU A 395 16.30 4.66 8.93
CA LEU A 395 15.70 5.93 9.33
C LEU A 395 15.04 5.84 10.72
N VAL A 396 14.29 4.76 10.95
CA VAL A 396 13.64 4.50 12.26
C VAL A 396 14.69 4.42 13.37
N GLU A 397 15.74 3.65 13.16
CA GLU A 397 16.83 3.45 14.10
C GLU A 397 17.58 4.74 14.43
N LYS A 398 17.78 5.59 13.42
CA LYS A 398 18.41 6.89 13.59
C LYS A 398 17.57 7.85 14.43
N HIS A 399 16.28 7.97 14.11
CA HIS A 399 15.45 9.06 14.59
C HIS A 399 14.52 8.71 15.74
N PHE A 400 14.21 7.43 15.96
CA PHE A 400 13.16 7.03 16.89
C PHE A 400 13.65 6.02 17.94
N ASN A 401 13.02 6.04 19.10
CA ASN A 401 13.23 5.10 20.19
C ASN A 401 11.95 4.35 20.57
N ALA A 402 10.90 4.48 19.74
CA ALA A 402 9.67 3.71 19.86
C ALA A 402 8.99 3.53 18.52
N VAL A 403 8.23 2.44 18.39
CA VAL A 403 7.36 2.17 17.24
C VAL A 403 5.95 1.80 17.71
N THR A 404 4.97 2.09 16.86
CA THR A 404 3.60 1.61 16.99
C THR A 404 3.31 0.74 15.77
N PRO A 405 2.95 -0.55 15.91
CA PRO A 405 2.49 -1.36 14.79
C PRO A 405 1.29 -0.71 14.12
N GLY A 406 1.38 -0.47 12.81
CA GLY A 406 0.39 0.31 12.08
C GLY A 406 -0.99 -0.33 12.04
N ASN A 407 -1.04 -1.67 11.89
CA ASN A 407 -2.28 -2.43 11.82
C ASN A 407 -2.29 -3.73 12.63
N GLU A 408 -1.12 -4.29 12.91
CA GLU A 408 -0.95 -5.69 13.27
C GLU A 408 -1.51 -6.06 14.65
N LEU A 409 -1.73 -5.07 15.54
CA LEU A 409 -2.34 -5.25 16.85
C LEU A 409 -3.80 -4.79 16.94
N LYS A 410 -4.40 -4.36 15.82
CA LYS A 410 -5.81 -4.01 15.77
C LYS A 410 -6.69 -5.27 15.84
N PRO A 411 -7.93 -5.17 16.37
CA PRO A 411 -8.79 -6.35 16.51
C PRO A 411 -9.02 -7.13 15.22
N ASP A 412 -9.20 -6.45 14.08
CA ASP A 412 -9.40 -7.12 12.79
C ASP A 412 -8.18 -7.94 12.36
N ALA A 413 -6.98 -7.45 12.60
CA ALA A 413 -5.74 -8.19 12.32
C ALA A 413 -5.59 -9.40 13.23
N LEU A 414 -5.88 -9.25 14.54
CA LEU A 414 -5.87 -10.34 15.51
C LEU A 414 -6.98 -11.38 15.24
N PHE A 415 -8.08 -10.97 14.66
CA PHE A 415 -9.12 -11.87 14.13
C PHE A 415 -8.82 -12.36 12.71
N ASN A 416 -7.56 -12.22 12.25
CA ASN A 416 -7.07 -12.69 10.96
C ASN A 416 -7.88 -12.17 9.77
N TYR A 417 -8.38 -10.92 9.85
CA TYR A 417 -9.20 -10.28 8.81
C TYR A 417 -10.37 -11.13 8.32
N GLN A 418 -11.00 -11.91 9.21
CA GLN A 418 -12.16 -12.73 8.87
C GLN A 418 -13.35 -11.83 8.49
N LEU A 419 -13.55 -11.64 7.19
CA LEU A 419 -14.61 -10.78 6.63
C LEU A 419 -15.94 -11.50 6.44
N GLU A 420 -16.01 -12.80 6.74
CA GLU A 420 -17.21 -13.60 6.64
C GLU A 420 -18.32 -13.07 7.57
N ASP A 421 -19.57 -13.33 7.19
CA ASP A 421 -20.72 -12.96 8.03
C ASP A 421 -20.76 -13.76 9.33
N LYS A 422 -20.12 -14.92 9.34
CA LYS A 422 -20.07 -15.87 10.44
C LYS A 422 -18.73 -16.58 10.48
N VAL A 423 -18.20 -16.80 11.68
CA VAL A 423 -16.99 -17.61 11.89
C VAL A 423 -17.31 -18.87 12.68
N ASN A 424 -16.50 -19.90 12.52
CA ASN A 424 -16.56 -21.08 13.36
C ASN A 424 -16.17 -20.74 14.79
N THR A 425 -16.66 -21.52 15.74
CA THR A 425 -16.42 -21.31 17.16
C THR A 425 -15.92 -22.58 17.84
N LYS A 426 -15.27 -22.40 18.98
CA LYS A 426 -14.93 -23.47 19.92
C LYS A 426 -15.25 -23.04 21.35
N THR A 427 -15.51 -23.99 22.20
CA THR A 427 -15.72 -23.74 23.62
C THR A 427 -14.41 -23.88 24.38
N ILE A 428 -14.08 -22.89 25.21
CA ILE A 428 -12.93 -22.90 26.12
C ILE A 428 -13.40 -22.76 27.57
N GLN A 429 -12.54 -23.11 28.51
CA GLN A 429 -12.73 -22.78 29.93
C GLN A 429 -12.13 -21.41 30.21
N PHE A 430 -12.96 -20.44 30.50
CA PHE A 430 -12.53 -19.11 30.88
C PHE A 430 -13.06 -18.75 32.28
N LYS A 431 -12.17 -18.57 33.23
CA LYS A 431 -12.49 -18.33 34.66
C LYS A 431 -13.44 -19.39 35.27
N GLY A 432 -13.24 -20.64 34.88
CA GLY A 432 -14.03 -21.78 35.41
C GLY A 432 -15.42 -21.92 34.83
N GLN A 433 -15.73 -21.22 33.74
CA GLN A 433 -17.00 -21.33 33.01
C GLN A 433 -16.74 -21.52 31.53
N ASP A 434 -17.67 -22.20 30.86
CA ASP A 434 -17.60 -22.33 29.39
C ASP A 434 -17.77 -20.95 28.72
N LEU A 435 -16.89 -20.66 27.79
CA LEU A 435 -16.97 -19.51 26.90
C LEU A 435 -16.80 -19.96 25.46
N GLU A 436 -17.76 -19.59 24.63
CA GLU A 436 -17.62 -19.74 23.20
C GLU A 436 -16.71 -18.62 22.64
N VAL A 437 -15.69 -18.99 21.85
CA VAL A 437 -14.73 -18.10 21.23
C VAL A 437 -14.59 -18.40 19.74
N PRO A 438 -14.23 -17.41 18.89
CA PRO A 438 -14.09 -17.64 17.46
C PRO A 438 -12.89 -18.54 17.13
N VAL A 439 -12.90 -19.17 15.96
CA VAL A 439 -11.76 -19.85 15.35
C VAL A 439 -11.40 -19.07 14.09
N VAL A 440 -10.21 -18.46 14.07
CA VAL A 440 -9.84 -17.46 13.06
C VAL A 440 -8.81 -17.95 12.05
N ASN A 441 -8.24 -19.14 12.24
CA ASN A 441 -7.30 -19.75 11.30
C ASN A 441 -7.44 -21.29 11.26
N GLU A 442 -6.75 -21.93 10.32
CA GLU A 442 -6.77 -23.39 10.15
C GLU A 442 -6.11 -24.16 11.31
N ALA A 443 -5.23 -23.52 12.07
CA ALA A 443 -4.66 -24.10 13.27
C ALA A 443 -5.67 -24.20 14.44
N GLY A 444 -6.80 -23.55 14.30
CA GLY A 444 -7.85 -23.55 15.31
C GLY A 444 -7.65 -22.47 16.37
N ASP A 445 -6.84 -21.46 16.12
CA ASP A 445 -6.62 -20.35 17.05
C ASP A 445 -7.81 -19.41 17.10
N SER A 446 -7.98 -18.73 18.22
CA SER A 446 -9.03 -17.74 18.44
C SER A 446 -8.56 -16.30 18.21
N LEU A 447 -7.26 -16.08 18.24
CA LEU A 447 -6.56 -14.87 17.83
C LEU A 447 -5.31 -15.27 17.06
N ASP A 448 -4.98 -14.53 16.00
CA ASP A 448 -3.79 -14.75 15.18
C ASP A 448 -2.77 -13.62 15.42
N PHE A 449 -1.72 -13.93 16.17
CA PHE A 449 -0.63 -13.01 16.46
C PHE A 449 0.51 -13.03 15.43
N SER A 450 0.43 -13.89 14.42
CA SER A 450 1.55 -14.16 13.49
C SER A 450 2.10 -12.88 12.81
N ARG A 451 1.21 -11.95 12.45
CA ARG A 451 1.60 -10.68 11.82
C ARG A 451 2.26 -9.74 12.82
N ALA A 452 1.65 -9.59 14.00
CA ALA A 452 2.19 -8.74 15.05
C ALA A 452 3.54 -9.28 15.56
N ASP A 453 3.62 -10.58 15.80
CA ASP A 453 4.85 -11.24 16.29
C ASP A 453 5.99 -11.11 15.29
N LYS A 454 5.73 -11.16 13.99
CA LYS A 454 6.77 -10.95 12.98
C LYS A 454 7.44 -9.58 13.12
N LEU A 455 6.66 -8.52 13.31
CA LEU A 455 7.16 -7.17 13.53
C LEU A 455 7.85 -7.05 14.89
N ILE A 456 7.17 -7.49 15.95
CA ILE A 456 7.64 -7.36 17.34
C ILE A 456 8.93 -8.13 17.58
N ASN A 457 9.06 -9.34 17.00
CA ASN A 457 10.28 -10.14 17.11
C ASN A 457 11.47 -9.47 16.45
N LYS A 458 11.31 -8.81 15.32
CA LYS A 458 12.39 -8.03 14.70
C LYS A 458 12.86 -6.87 15.58
N ILE A 459 11.95 -6.21 16.27
CA ILE A 459 12.33 -5.19 17.26
C ILE A 459 13.06 -5.83 18.45
N CYS A 460 12.64 -7.03 18.89
CA CYS A 460 13.38 -7.76 19.93
C CYS A 460 14.79 -8.12 19.48
N GLU A 461 14.96 -8.61 18.25
CA GLU A 461 16.26 -8.94 17.66
C GLU A 461 17.15 -7.69 17.61
N TRP A 462 16.63 -6.58 17.07
CA TRP A 462 17.31 -5.29 17.10
C TRP A 462 17.75 -4.88 18.51
N ASN A 463 16.87 -4.96 19.49
CA ASN A 463 17.14 -4.56 20.87
C ASN A 463 18.22 -5.43 21.54
N ASN A 464 18.32 -6.69 21.14
CA ASN A 464 19.37 -7.60 21.63
C ASN A 464 20.74 -7.24 21.06
N GLU A 465 20.77 -6.82 19.79
CA GLU A 465 22.00 -6.38 19.11
C GLU A 465 22.41 -4.95 19.51
N ASN A 466 21.45 -4.13 19.93
CA ASN A 466 21.63 -2.70 20.26
C ASN A 466 21.13 -2.37 21.67
N PRO A 467 21.73 -2.90 22.74
CA PRO A 467 21.23 -2.77 24.11
C PRO A 467 21.19 -1.33 24.63
N ASP A 468 22.05 -0.45 24.09
CA ASP A 468 22.13 0.96 24.45
C ASP A 468 21.21 1.88 23.64
N ASN A 469 20.60 1.36 22.55
CA ASN A 469 19.73 2.09 21.63
C ASN A 469 18.42 1.34 21.38
N LYS A 470 17.72 0.96 22.44
CA LYS A 470 16.51 0.14 22.34
C LYS A 470 15.33 0.92 21.79
N ILE A 471 14.54 0.22 20.98
CA ILE A 471 13.24 0.66 20.47
C ILE A 471 12.15 0.00 21.32
N ARG A 472 11.22 0.80 21.84
CA ARG A 472 10.06 0.35 22.61
C ARG A 472 8.80 0.30 21.73
N ILE A 473 7.75 -0.35 22.21
CA ILE A 473 6.51 -0.53 21.46
C ILE A 473 5.34 0.09 22.22
N ARG A 474 4.44 0.77 21.49
CA ARG A 474 3.10 1.11 21.94
C ARG A 474 2.12 0.17 21.27
N GLY A 475 1.31 -0.56 22.04
CA GLY A 475 0.22 -1.40 21.55
C GLY A 475 -0.94 -0.53 21.07
N HIS A 476 -1.44 -0.77 19.89
CA HIS A 476 -2.60 -0.08 19.31
C HIS A 476 -3.44 -1.09 18.52
N VAL A 477 -4.65 -1.40 18.90
CA VAL A 477 -5.55 -0.94 19.97
C VAL A 477 -6.41 -2.12 20.45
N LEU A 478 -6.95 -2.09 21.69
CA LEU A 478 -7.79 -3.17 22.18
C LEU A 478 -9.28 -2.96 21.83
N VAL A 479 -9.80 -1.75 22.01
CA VAL A 479 -11.22 -1.43 21.79
C VAL A 479 -11.37 -0.23 20.89
N TRP A 480 -11.97 -0.45 19.74
CA TRP A 480 -12.24 0.60 18.75
C TRP A 480 -13.58 0.32 18.05
N HIS A 481 -14.31 1.36 17.67
CA HIS A 481 -15.56 1.23 16.91
C HIS A 481 -15.35 0.83 15.45
N SER A 482 -14.12 1.03 14.93
CA SER A 482 -13.67 0.62 13.62
C SER A 482 -12.73 -0.58 13.74
N GLN A 483 -12.44 -1.24 12.63
CA GLN A 483 -11.53 -2.39 12.56
C GLN A 483 -11.72 -3.45 13.68
N THR A 484 -12.98 -3.65 14.07
CA THR A 484 -13.42 -4.76 14.93
C THR A 484 -14.52 -5.50 14.19
N GLN A 485 -14.37 -6.78 14.02
CA GLN A 485 -15.27 -7.60 13.21
C GLN A 485 -16.69 -7.59 13.75
N GLU A 486 -17.70 -7.30 12.90
CA GLU A 486 -19.08 -7.15 13.32
C GLU A 486 -19.66 -8.43 13.95
N TRP A 487 -19.32 -9.62 13.45
CA TRP A 487 -19.75 -10.88 14.02
C TRP A 487 -19.34 -11.07 15.49
N PHE A 488 -18.30 -10.35 15.99
CA PHE A 488 -17.85 -10.41 17.37
C PHE A 488 -18.90 -9.95 18.38
N PHE A 489 -19.81 -9.10 17.94
CA PHE A 489 -20.88 -8.52 18.78
C PHE A 489 -22.17 -9.30 18.74
N HIS A 490 -22.28 -10.32 17.87
CA HIS A 490 -23.52 -11.05 17.62
C HIS A 490 -23.52 -12.46 18.24
N GLU A 491 -24.73 -13.00 18.46
CA GLU A 491 -24.91 -14.37 18.95
C GLU A 491 -24.25 -15.37 18.01
N ASN A 492 -23.56 -16.36 18.56
CA ASN A 492 -22.85 -17.42 17.83
C ASN A 492 -21.80 -16.89 16.85
N TYR A 493 -21.28 -15.67 17.06
CA TYR A 493 -20.33 -15.00 16.15
C TYR A 493 -20.83 -14.94 14.71
N ASP A 494 -22.11 -14.61 14.52
CA ASP A 494 -22.84 -14.55 13.26
C ASP A 494 -23.57 -13.21 13.14
N LYS A 495 -23.08 -12.31 12.26
CA LYS A 495 -23.63 -10.94 12.12
C LYS A 495 -25.09 -10.91 11.65
N THR A 496 -25.64 -12.04 11.18
CA THR A 496 -27.07 -12.16 10.83
C THR A 496 -27.98 -12.41 12.05
N LYS A 497 -27.39 -12.63 13.24
CA LYS A 497 -28.06 -12.86 14.49
C LYS A 497 -28.18 -11.57 15.30
N PRO A 498 -29.03 -11.53 16.35
CA PRO A 498 -29.06 -10.39 17.26
C PRO A 498 -27.71 -10.10 17.92
N TYR A 499 -27.54 -8.87 18.39
CA TYR A 499 -26.44 -8.53 19.29
C TYR A 499 -26.55 -9.36 20.57
N VAL A 500 -25.40 -9.75 21.12
CA VAL A 500 -25.38 -10.44 22.43
C VAL A 500 -25.78 -9.49 23.55
N ASP A 501 -26.14 -10.05 24.69
CA ASP A 501 -26.36 -9.27 25.90
C ASP A 501 -25.06 -8.76 26.52
N LYS A 502 -25.17 -7.80 27.45
CA LYS A 502 -24.00 -7.17 28.11
C LYS A 502 -23.15 -8.18 28.88
N GLU A 503 -23.74 -9.18 29.51
CA GLU A 503 -23.00 -10.17 30.30
C GLU A 503 -22.10 -11.00 29.37
N THR A 504 -22.68 -11.49 28.29
CA THR A 504 -21.91 -12.20 27.22
C THR A 504 -20.81 -11.32 26.65
N MET A 505 -21.12 -10.05 26.35
CA MET A 505 -20.11 -9.13 25.78
C MET A 505 -19.01 -8.79 26.78
N ASN A 506 -19.31 -8.62 28.05
CA ASN A 506 -18.33 -8.43 29.12
C ASN A 506 -17.34 -9.60 29.17
N ARG A 507 -17.84 -10.83 29.06
CA ARG A 507 -16.98 -12.03 29.04
C ARG A 507 -16.11 -12.11 27.79
N ARG A 508 -16.65 -11.76 26.61
CA ARG A 508 -15.89 -11.70 25.35
C ARG A 508 -14.82 -10.61 25.41
N LEU A 509 -15.16 -9.44 25.90
CA LEU A 509 -14.22 -8.31 26.05
C LEU A 509 -13.08 -8.64 27.02
N GLU A 510 -13.42 -9.24 28.17
CA GLU A 510 -12.42 -9.66 29.15
C GLU A 510 -11.51 -10.75 28.60
N TRP A 511 -12.08 -11.74 27.92
CA TRP A 511 -11.31 -12.79 27.24
C TRP A 511 -10.37 -12.18 26.19
N PHE A 512 -10.85 -11.30 25.34
CA PHE A 512 -10.04 -10.68 24.30
C PHE A 512 -8.85 -9.92 24.90
N ILE A 513 -9.11 -9.02 25.85
CA ILE A 513 -8.05 -8.22 26.50
C ILE A 513 -7.06 -9.11 27.25
N SER A 514 -7.57 -10.10 28.02
CA SER A 514 -6.70 -11.01 28.74
C SER A 514 -5.85 -11.86 27.82
N SER A 515 -6.40 -12.33 26.69
CA SER A 515 -5.67 -13.13 25.71
C SER A 515 -4.53 -12.34 25.04
N VAL A 516 -4.77 -11.06 24.70
CA VAL A 516 -3.74 -10.19 24.14
C VAL A 516 -2.60 -9.97 25.15
N PHE A 517 -2.93 -9.68 26.40
CA PHE A 517 -1.90 -9.45 27.42
C PHE A 517 -1.22 -10.74 27.89
N ASP A 518 -1.92 -11.87 27.89
CA ASP A 518 -1.31 -13.17 28.21
C ASP A 518 -0.30 -13.60 27.14
N HIS A 519 -0.59 -13.30 25.87
CA HIS A 519 0.33 -13.58 24.78
C HIS A 519 1.69 -12.88 24.96
N TYR A 520 1.69 -11.60 25.36
CA TYR A 520 2.94 -10.83 25.50
C TYR A 520 3.55 -10.85 26.91
N PHE A 521 2.74 -11.03 27.94
CA PHE A 521 3.15 -10.88 29.34
C PHE A 521 2.86 -12.11 30.20
N GLY A 522 2.20 -13.13 29.65
CA GLY A 522 1.89 -14.37 30.36
C GLY A 522 3.09 -15.29 30.52
N GLU A 523 2.88 -16.39 31.24
CA GLU A 523 3.94 -17.37 31.50
C GLU A 523 4.56 -17.96 30.24
N ALA A 524 3.76 -18.13 29.17
CA ALA A 524 4.23 -18.66 27.88
C ALA A 524 5.23 -17.73 27.17
N ALA A 525 5.12 -16.43 27.35
CA ALA A 525 6.05 -15.46 26.83
C ALA A 525 7.45 -15.54 27.47
N ASN A 526 7.54 -16.12 28.67
CA ASN A 526 8.78 -16.37 29.40
C ASN A 526 9.70 -15.13 29.48
N GLY A 527 9.12 -13.94 29.68
CA GLY A 527 9.85 -12.69 29.79
C GLY A 527 10.45 -12.14 28.50
N LYS A 528 10.16 -12.77 27.35
CA LYS A 528 10.70 -12.35 26.03
C LYS A 528 10.46 -10.88 25.71
N TYR A 529 9.32 -10.34 26.14
CA TYR A 529 8.88 -9.00 25.84
C TYR A 529 9.01 -8.03 27.04
N ASP A 530 9.74 -8.41 28.09
CA ASP A 530 9.90 -7.59 29.28
C ASP A 530 10.55 -6.24 28.94
N GLY A 531 9.87 -5.15 29.33
CA GLY A 531 10.32 -3.78 29.11
C GLY A 531 10.19 -3.29 27.66
N LEU A 532 9.68 -4.12 26.75
CA LEU A 532 9.48 -3.76 25.35
C LEU A 532 8.28 -2.82 25.17
N PHE A 533 7.13 -3.18 25.73
CA PHE A 533 5.94 -2.34 25.68
C PHE A 533 5.97 -1.29 26.76
N TYR A 534 5.89 0.00 26.38
CA TYR A 534 5.81 1.10 27.34
C TYR A 534 4.38 1.58 27.59
N GLY A 535 3.46 1.33 26.65
CA GLY A 535 2.06 1.74 26.77
C GLY A 535 1.16 0.99 25.80
N TRP A 536 -0.16 1.09 26.06
CA TRP A 536 -1.18 0.47 25.23
C TRP A 536 -2.43 1.33 25.15
N ASP A 537 -2.93 1.56 23.93
CA ASP A 537 -4.22 2.19 23.70
C ASP A 537 -5.34 1.18 24.05
N VAL A 538 -6.00 1.43 25.15
CA VAL A 538 -7.07 0.55 25.63
C VAL A 538 -8.37 0.81 24.87
N VAL A 539 -8.72 2.07 24.70
CA VAL A 539 -9.90 2.51 23.94
C VAL A 539 -9.51 3.65 23.00
N ASN A 540 -9.98 3.55 21.76
CA ASN A 540 -9.76 4.52 20.72
C ASN A 540 -11.07 5.16 20.25
N GLU A 541 -11.09 6.51 20.09
CA GLU A 541 -12.11 7.28 19.39
C GLU A 541 -13.56 7.08 19.89
N ALA A 542 -13.75 7.03 21.18
CA ALA A 542 -15.07 6.83 21.76
C ALA A 542 -15.91 8.10 21.90
N VAL A 543 -15.27 9.31 21.76
CA VAL A 543 -15.93 10.60 21.97
C VAL A 543 -16.22 11.29 20.63
N ILE A 544 -17.47 11.78 20.50
CA ILE A 544 -17.89 12.63 19.37
C ILE A 544 -18.41 13.96 19.94
N GLY A 545 -17.63 15.03 19.74
CA GLY A 545 -17.94 16.33 20.32
C GLY A 545 -18.17 16.23 21.84
N ASN A 546 -19.12 16.97 22.39
CA ASN A 546 -19.52 16.85 23.80
C ASN A 546 -20.47 15.67 24.07
N SER A 547 -20.65 14.78 23.13
CA SER A 547 -21.63 13.69 23.17
C SER A 547 -21.12 12.41 23.80
N TYR A 548 -20.02 12.45 24.56
CA TYR A 548 -19.70 11.38 25.49
C TYR A 548 -20.83 11.31 26.55
N ARG A 549 -21.74 10.38 26.31
CA ARG A 549 -22.93 10.23 27.12
C ARG A 549 -22.94 8.89 27.82
N THR A 550 -23.39 8.94 29.05
CA THR A 550 -23.43 7.79 29.94
C THR A 550 -24.83 7.28 30.21
N ASP A 551 -25.86 7.97 29.73
CA ASP A 551 -27.11 8.00 30.48
C ASP A 551 -28.38 7.55 29.75
N THR A 552 -28.46 7.46 28.42
CA THR A 552 -29.75 7.10 27.78
C THR A 552 -29.67 6.44 26.40
N VAL A 553 -30.70 5.64 26.09
CA VAL A 553 -30.92 5.03 24.77
C VAL A 553 -31.09 6.11 23.68
N SER A 554 -31.76 7.23 24.00
CA SER A 554 -31.91 8.36 23.07
C SER A 554 -30.57 9.01 22.69
N ALA A 555 -29.59 8.96 23.55
CA ALA A 555 -28.23 9.41 23.26
C ALA A 555 -27.53 8.45 22.28
N ALA A 556 -27.82 7.15 22.32
CA ALA A 556 -27.30 6.17 21.36
C ALA A 556 -27.84 6.42 19.95
N GLU A 557 -29.13 6.66 19.83
CA GLU A 557 -29.78 6.96 18.55
C GLU A 557 -29.19 8.24 17.92
N SER A 558 -28.96 9.27 18.73
CA SER A 558 -28.33 10.52 18.28
C SER A 558 -26.86 10.30 17.84
N LEU A 559 -26.13 9.41 18.49
CA LEU A 559 -24.75 9.08 18.12
C LEU A 559 -24.68 8.26 16.84
N ASP A 560 -25.62 7.37 16.63
CA ASP A 560 -25.73 6.57 15.41
C ASP A 560 -25.93 7.47 14.17
N GLU A 561 -26.75 8.50 14.28
CA GLU A 561 -26.95 9.49 13.22
C GLU A 561 -25.68 10.31 12.93
N ILE A 562 -24.94 10.69 13.96
CA ILE A 562 -23.69 11.49 13.82
C ILE A 562 -22.56 10.67 13.21
N ARG A 563 -22.49 9.38 13.42
CA ARG A 563 -21.42 8.50 12.91
C ARG A 563 -21.61 8.06 11.46
N HIS A 564 -22.62 8.56 10.74
CA HIS A 564 -22.80 8.30 9.31
C HIS A 564 -22.71 6.81 8.91
N GLY A 565 -23.39 5.93 9.63
CA GLY A 565 -23.37 4.50 9.38
C GLY A 565 -22.17 3.74 10.00
N ASN A 566 -21.21 4.41 10.60
CA ASN A 566 -20.19 3.81 11.45
C ASN A 566 -20.71 3.68 12.89
N ASN A 567 -21.83 2.99 13.05
CA ASN A 567 -22.41 2.75 14.35
C ASN A 567 -21.44 1.97 15.20
N SER A 568 -21.23 2.42 16.44
CA SER A 568 -20.39 1.67 17.36
C SER A 568 -21.17 0.45 17.85
N SER A 569 -20.77 -0.74 17.42
CA SER A 569 -21.37 -2.01 17.89
C SER A 569 -21.19 -2.21 19.39
N TRP A 570 -20.12 -1.66 19.96
CA TRP A 570 -19.97 -1.52 21.40
C TRP A 570 -21.17 -0.79 22.03
N TRP A 571 -21.54 0.37 21.44
CA TRP A 571 -22.67 1.14 21.92
C TRP A 571 -24.00 0.41 21.71
N HIS A 572 -24.17 -0.32 20.60
CA HIS A 572 -25.37 -1.11 20.35
C HIS A 572 -25.61 -2.17 21.44
N VAL A 573 -24.56 -2.82 21.93
CA VAL A 573 -24.65 -3.81 23.01
C VAL A 573 -24.90 -3.12 24.35
N TYR A 574 -24.09 -2.12 24.69
CA TYR A 574 -24.07 -1.59 26.06
C TYR A 574 -25.07 -0.47 26.33
N LYS A 575 -25.43 0.34 25.34
CA LYS A 575 -26.26 1.55 25.49
C LYS A 575 -25.76 2.50 26.58
N SER A 576 -24.47 2.46 26.87
CA SER A 576 -23.78 3.25 27.91
C SER A 576 -22.26 3.24 27.66
N ASN A 577 -21.50 4.00 28.47
CA ASN A 577 -20.03 3.96 28.48
C ASN A 577 -19.44 2.76 29.25
N GLU A 578 -20.25 1.82 29.67
CA GLU A 578 -19.84 0.68 30.50
C GLU A 578 -18.72 -0.13 29.86
N PHE A 579 -18.75 -0.31 28.53
CA PHE A 579 -17.68 -1.01 27.81
C PHE A 579 -16.32 -0.34 27.95
N ILE A 580 -16.27 1.01 27.99
CA ILE A 580 -15.03 1.77 28.18
C ILE A 580 -14.48 1.50 29.58
N ILE A 581 -15.32 1.62 30.59
CA ILE A 581 -14.95 1.37 32.00
C ILE A 581 -14.46 -0.06 32.17
N ASN A 582 -15.15 -1.05 31.57
CA ASN A 582 -14.79 -2.45 31.64
C ASN A 582 -13.47 -2.73 30.90
N ALA A 583 -13.26 -2.13 29.73
CA ALA A 583 -11.99 -2.26 29.00
C ALA A 583 -10.79 -1.81 29.85
N PHE A 584 -10.89 -0.63 30.49
CA PHE A 584 -9.82 -0.15 31.38
C PHE A 584 -9.68 -0.98 32.66
N ARG A 585 -10.77 -1.53 33.18
CA ARG A 585 -10.73 -2.44 34.32
C ARG A 585 -10.00 -3.73 33.97
N TYR A 586 -10.33 -4.36 32.84
CA TYR A 586 -9.68 -5.57 32.38
C TYR A 586 -8.22 -5.29 32.00
N ALA A 587 -7.96 -4.22 31.29
CA ALA A 587 -6.58 -3.83 30.99
C ALA A 587 -5.74 -3.61 32.26
N ASN A 588 -6.28 -2.94 33.28
CA ASN A 588 -5.58 -2.78 34.58
C ASN A 588 -5.34 -4.13 35.31
N GLN A 589 -6.23 -5.10 35.13
CA GLN A 589 -6.11 -6.41 35.74
C GLN A 589 -4.99 -7.24 35.10
N TYR A 590 -4.85 -7.18 33.77
CA TYR A 590 -3.98 -8.09 33.03
C TYR A 590 -2.67 -7.44 32.55
N ALA A 591 -2.63 -6.13 32.35
CA ALA A 591 -1.42 -5.44 31.96
C ALA A 591 -0.41 -5.32 33.13
N PRO A 592 0.90 -5.48 32.87
CA PRO A 592 1.95 -5.11 33.83
C PRO A 592 1.84 -3.63 34.26
N LYS A 593 2.27 -3.35 35.49
CA LYS A 593 2.14 -1.99 36.04
C LYS A 593 3.05 -0.95 35.39
N ASN A 594 4.09 -1.39 34.72
CA ASN A 594 5.01 -0.56 33.93
C ASN A 594 4.55 -0.32 32.49
N VAL A 595 3.43 -0.91 32.06
CA VAL A 595 2.78 -0.64 30.77
C VAL A 595 1.68 0.39 31.01
N GLU A 596 1.82 1.58 30.45
CA GLU A 596 0.86 2.67 30.61
C GLU A 596 -0.41 2.40 29.80
N LEU A 597 -1.57 2.75 30.34
CA LEU A 597 -2.88 2.55 29.71
C LEU A 597 -3.42 3.88 29.20
N TYR A 598 -3.67 3.94 27.89
CA TYR A 598 -4.06 5.16 27.17
C TYR A 598 -5.52 5.13 26.76
N TYR A 599 -6.16 6.28 26.80
CA TYR A 599 -7.26 6.62 25.93
C TYR A 599 -6.72 7.44 24.76
N ASN A 600 -7.04 7.10 23.50
CA ASN A 600 -6.53 7.76 22.30
C ASN A 600 -7.69 8.32 21.47
N ASP A 601 -7.56 9.56 20.95
CA ASP A 601 -8.63 10.17 20.15
C ASP A 601 -8.11 11.29 19.23
N PHE A 602 -8.88 11.63 18.19
CA PHE A 602 -8.60 12.69 17.20
C PHE A 602 -9.51 13.91 17.40
N GLY A 603 -9.21 15.01 16.67
CA GLY A 603 -10.00 16.25 16.74
C GLY A 603 -10.03 16.90 18.13
N GLU A 604 -9.05 16.58 18.92
CA GLU A 604 -8.89 16.89 20.34
C GLU A 604 -8.67 18.38 20.60
N THR A 605 -8.37 19.17 19.56
CA THR A 605 -8.29 20.64 19.68
C THR A 605 -9.65 21.34 19.64
N ASP A 606 -10.73 20.64 19.29
CA ASP A 606 -12.10 21.15 19.42
C ASP A 606 -12.49 21.27 20.90
N ASN A 607 -12.98 22.44 21.31
CA ASN A 607 -13.32 22.69 22.70
C ASN A 607 -14.41 21.78 23.25
N THR A 608 -15.41 21.49 22.42
CA THR A 608 -16.56 20.67 22.78
C THR A 608 -16.15 19.21 22.95
N LYS A 609 -15.34 18.72 22.03
CA LYS A 609 -14.78 17.37 22.11
C LYS A 609 -13.79 17.24 23.29
N CYS A 610 -12.99 18.27 23.56
CA CYS A 610 -12.10 18.32 24.70
C CYS A 610 -12.87 18.13 26.03
N GLU A 611 -14.02 18.77 26.21
CA GLU A 611 -14.85 18.59 27.42
C GLU A 611 -15.36 17.14 27.53
N GLY A 612 -15.76 16.52 26.43
CA GLY A 612 -16.17 15.12 26.38
C GLY A 612 -15.03 14.17 26.75
N ILE A 613 -13.84 14.39 26.20
CA ILE A 613 -12.64 13.59 26.48
C ILE A 613 -12.24 13.72 27.96
N VAL A 614 -12.17 14.94 28.48
CA VAL A 614 -11.85 15.19 29.91
C VAL A 614 -12.86 14.50 30.83
N LYS A 615 -14.14 14.53 30.46
CA LYS A 615 -15.18 13.81 31.22
C LYS A 615 -14.96 12.30 31.20
N LEU A 616 -14.69 11.70 30.03
CA LEU A 616 -14.38 10.28 29.90
C LEU A 616 -13.18 9.90 30.78
N ILE A 617 -12.08 10.64 30.71
CA ILE A 617 -10.88 10.39 31.50
C ILE A 617 -11.22 10.39 33.00
N ASN A 618 -11.98 11.39 33.48
CA ASN A 618 -12.37 11.49 34.87
C ASN A 618 -13.31 10.32 35.28
N ASP A 619 -14.26 9.94 34.45
CA ASP A 619 -15.17 8.82 34.74
C ASP A 619 -14.42 7.49 34.84
N VAL A 620 -13.47 7.23 33.92
CA VAL A 620 -12.61 6.05 33.98
C VAL A 620 -11.77 6.05 35.25
N LYS A 621 -11.12 7.17 35.60
CA LYS A 621 -10.28 7.26 36.80
C LYS A 621 -11.06 7.18 38.11
N ALA A 622 -12.34 7.55 38.09
CA ALA A 622 -13.21 7.45 39.25
C ALA A 622 -13.81 6.07 39.49
N ALA A 623 -13.81 5.21 38.46
CA ALA A 623 -14.40 3.88 38.53
C ALA A 623 -13.49 2.90 39.28
N ASP A 624 -14.10 1.99 40.06
CA ASP A 624 -13.35 0.99 40.82
C ASP A 624 -12.63 -0.01 39.91
N GLY A 625 -11.36 -0.28 40.23
CA GLY A 625 -10.54 -1.29 39.54
C GLY A 625 -9.97 -0.85 38.20
N THR A 626 -10.20 0.37 37.78
CA THR A 626 -9.64 0.94 36.55
C THR A 626 -8.27 1.60 36.77
N ARG A 627 -7.55 1.80 35.67
CA ARG A 627 -6.34 2.63 35.59
C ARG A 627 -6.31 3.29 34.22
N LEU A 628 -6.09 4.59 34.19
CA LEU A 628 -5.80 5.36 32.99
C LEU A 628 -4.61 6.25 33.31
N ASP A 629 -3.51 6.04 32.61
CA ASP A 629 -2.23 6.69 32.91
C ASP A 629 -1.98 7.89 32.00
N ALA A 630 -2.48 7.86 30.76
CA ALA A 630 -2.22 8.91 29.78
C ALA A 630 -3.37 9.10 28.80
N PHE A 631 -3.37 10.25 28.14
CA PHE A 631 -4.21 10.56 27.00
C PHE A 631 -3.35 10.67 25.73
N GLY A 632 -3.73 9.96 24.69
CA GLY A 632 -3.16 10.05 23.35
C GLY A 632 -3.93 11.04 22.50
N MET A 633 -3.27 12.14 22.11
CA MET A 633 -3.74 13.07 21.11
C MET A 633 -3.28 12.54 19.74
N GLN A 634 -4.20 12.10 18.87
CA GLN A 634 -3.81 11.61 17.52
C GLN A 634 -3.10 12.71 16.72
N ALA A 635 -3.50 13.95 16.91
CA ALA A 635 -2.84 15.12 16.35
C ALA A 635 -2.82 15.14 14.81
N HIS A 636 -3.93 14.75 14.17
CA HIS A 636 -4.16 14.90 12.74
C HIS A 636 -4.57 16.35 12.43
N TYR A 637 -3.62 17.18 12.05
CA TYR A 637 -3.85 18.60 11.86
C TYR A 637 -3.79 19.04 10.41
N SER A 638 -4.28 20.25 10.16
CA SER A 638 -4.10 20.95 8.88
C SER A 638 -3.37 22.26 9.14
N VAL A 639 -2.34 22.54 8.35
CA VAL A 639 -1.56 23.80 8.39
C VAL A 639 -2.47 25.02 8.30
N ASP A 640 -3.58 24.92 7.56
CA ASP A 640 -4.52 26.03 7.38
C ASP A 640 -5.36 26.37 8.59
N SER A 641 -5.62 25.40 9.47
CA SER A 641 -6.57 25.53 10.58
C SER A 641 -5.94 25.31 11.95
N PHE A 642 -4.69 24.88 12.05
CA PHE A 642 -4.01 24.66 13.32
C PHE A 642 -3.80 25.97 14.09
N SER A 643 -3.99 25.91 15.40
CA SER A 643 -3.75 27.01 16.33
C SER A 643 -2.90 26.52 17.50
N ALA A 644 -1.64 26.93 17.55
CA ALA A 644 -0.73 26.59 18.65
C ALA A 644 -1.27 27.03 20.03
N THR A 645 -1.96 28.17 20.10
CA THR A 645 -2.59 28.63 21.33
C THR A 645 -3.72 27.73 21.80
N GLN A 646 -4.56 27.26 20.85
CA GLN A 646 -5.65 26.33 21.14
C GLN A 646 -5.10 24.98 21.56
N PHE A 647 -4.12 24.46 20.81
CA PHE A 647 -3.40 23.22 21.14
C PHE A 647 -2.86 23.25 22.58
N LYS A 648 -2.12 24.30 22.94
CA LYS A 648 -1.58 24.45 24.31
C LYS A 648 -2.70 24.41 25.34
N THR A 649 -3.78 25.13 25.10
CA THR A 649 -4.92 25.23 26.05
C THR A 649 -5.56 23.85 26.29
N VAL A 650 -5.77 23.04 25.25
CA VAL A 650 -6.39 21.72 25.41
C VAL A 650 -5.39 20.70 25.98
N ALA A 651 -4.12 20.74 25.55
CA ALA A 651 -3.06 19.87 26.08
C ALA A 651 -2.89 20.04 27.61
N GLU A 652 -2.93 21.27 28.13
CA GLU A 652 -2.91 21.54 29.56
C GLU A 652 -4.13 20.94 30.29
N LYS A 653 -5.33 21.02 29.70
CA LYS A 653 -6.54 20.37 30.25
C LYS A 653 -6.40 18.86 30.32
N TYR A 654 -5.89 18.24 29.24
CA TYR A 654 -5.67 16.80 29.18
C TYR A 654 -4.59 16.34 30.16
N ALA A 655 -3.46 17.04 30.22
CA ALA A 655 -2.40 16.74 31.18
C ALA A 655 -2.90 16.82 32.65
N LYS A 656 -3.77 17.78 32.94
CA LYS A 656 -4.40 17.89 34.26
C LYS A 656 -5.35 16.73 34.55
N ALA A 657 -6.11 16.25 33.56
CA ALA A 657 -7.07 15.18 33.74
C ALA A 657 -6.39 13.81 33.76
N ALA A 658 -5.58 13.50 32.78
CA ALA A 658 -4.93 12.20 32.60
C ALA A 658 -3.65 12.04 33.45
N GLY A 659 -2.87 13.09 33.61
CA GLY A 659 -1.54 13.07 34.22
C GLY A 659 -0.41 13.09 33.20
N LYS A 660 -0.60 12.45 32.05
CA LYS A 660 0.31 12.45 30.91
C LYS A 660 -0.46 12.68 29.61
N VAL A 661 0.24 13.26 28.62
CA VAL A 661 -0.25 13.43 27.27
C VAL A 661 0.83 12.96 26.30
N GLN A 662 0.43 12.29 25.24
CA GLN A 662 1.30 11.90 24.14
C GLN A 662 0.67 12.36 22.81
N LEU A 663 1.47 12.92 21.90
CA LEU A 663 1.07 13.04 20.50
C LEU A 663 1.32 11.69 19.85
N THR A 664 0.25 11.00 19.44
CA THR A 664 0.31 9.58 19.10
C THR A 664 0.45 9.31 17.62
N GLU A 665 -0.02 10.22 16.77
CA GLU A 665 -0.16 10.02 15.34
C GLU A 665 0.08 11.33 14.56
N LEU A 666 0.91 12.24 15.11
CA LEU A 666 1.10 13.58 14.61
C LEU A 666 1.39 13.63 13.11
N ASP A 667 0.50 14.26 12.39
CA ASP A 667 0.70 14.68 11.01
C ASP A 667 0.13 16.08 10.75
N PHE A 668 0.69 16.76 9.74
CA PHE A 668 0.16 18.01 9.22
C PHE A 668 -0.16 17.86 7.73
N LYS A 669 -1.41 18.10 7.37
CA LYS A 669 -1.84 18.15 5.98
C LYS A 669 -1.80 19.58 5.46
N SER A 670 -1.19 19.81 4.31
CA SER A 670 -1.32 21.05 3.57
C SER A 670 -2.46 20.95 2.56
N SER A 671 -3.09 22.09 2.20
CA SER A 671 -4.08 22.11 1.13
C SER A 671 -3.42 21.86 -0.24
N ALA A 672 -4.22 21.43 -1.25
CA ALA A 672 -3.72 21.08 -2.58
C ALA A 672 -3.01 22.24 -3.32
N SER A 673 -3.11 23.48 -2.84
CA SER A 673 -2.46 24.65 -3.41
C SER A 673 -1.39 25.17 -2.46
N TYR A 674 -0.14 24.73 -2.65
CA TYR A 674 0.99 25.27 -1.91
C TYR A 674 1.21 26.73 -2.29
N THR A 675 1.12 27.63 -1.33
CA THR A 675 1.34 29.08 -1.52
C THR A 675 2.44 29.56 -0.60
N SER A 676 3.06 30.72 -0.93
CA SER A 676 4.05 31.36 -0.06
C SER A 676 3.52 31.62 1.37
N ARG A 677 2.21 31.85 1.52
CA ARG A 677 1.55 31.98 2.82
C ARG A 677 1.54 30.68 3.61
N MET A 678 1.43 29.52 2.94
CA MET A 678 1.47 28.21 3.60
C MET A 678 2.89 27.88 4.03
N ALA A 679 3.90 28.18 3.21
CA ALA A 679 5.30 28.03 3.59
C ALA A 679 5.63 28.82 4.87
N THR A 680 5.10 30.04 4.98
CA THR A 680 5.28 30.84 6.21
C THR A 680 4.58 30.18 7.41
N LYS A 681 3.36 29.68 7.25
CA LYS A 681 2.65 28.96 8.33
C LYS A 681 3.33 27.65 8.73
N GLU A 682 3.83 26.88 7.78
CA GLU A 682 4.58 25.66 8.07
C GLU A 682 5.85 25.96 8.88
N SER A 683 6.49 27.09 8.65
CA SER A 683 7.65 27.52 9.45
C SER A 683 7.29 28.03 10.84
N GLU A 684 6.00 28.36 11.09
CA GLU A 684 5.50 28.77 12.40
C GLU A 684 5.12 27.58 13.30
N TYR A 685 4.91 26.41 12.72
CA TYR A 685 4.47 25.18 13.39
C TYR A 685 5.51 24.08 13.38
#